data_27b34ef64c3d095842d2e3b9f250d05a
#
_entry.id   27b34ef64c3d095842d2e3b9f250d05a
#
_cell.length_a   1.000
_cell.length_b   1.000
_cell.length_c   1.000
_cell.angle_alpha   90.00
_cell.angle_beta   90.00
_cell.angle_gamma   90.00
#
_symmetry.space_group_name_H-M   'P 1'
#
loop_
_entity.id
_entity.type
_entity.pdbx_description
1 polymer ?
#
loop_
_entity_poly.entity_id
_entity_poly.type
_entity_poly.pdbx_seq_one_letter_code
_entity_poly.pdbx_strand_id
1 'polypeptide(L)'
;MAKKIKTDNYKEDSPFLTGSQTRIFRPFRAVGYVANDIPFDLQIRGDTYFVTTCTQTEKPITAIASYGDTIFVSCGKDLIAFKFGKEISRYHGNHQGNIFFLSIFGNYIIALSEDNIVILWDHKSGELYSEIQFDENFTVSTVIHPSTKLKYSFSSFGSSITSLVQSPVVDVIAIGLLDGTIIIHNIKLDERIMSFKQEGRVTSITFRTDDRPIMAAANMYGDITLWNLDEKRLLHIIKGAHEGLIPSIQFLNGQPILLTSGADNSIKEWIFDTLDGVEPRLLKSRSGHHAPPTKIEFYGSDGHFIMSAAGDRSLRIFSLIRDSQSVELSQGSILKKFNKSKDHIRSIDTLKLPQITQFSSSEVKQKEWDNVISCHINNNGARTWSFQSKAIGKHVLRTLDGSYIKVSSISACGNFGFIGSSSGYIGMYNMQSGIHRRTFAGEDKHMKAISGIASDALNRIIWDFNTAKIKSTIKIGSPISALRFHTENDLLAIVSDDLCIRIIDIETNKIIREFWGHKNRITDLIFSPDGRWIVSTSLDATVRTWDLPTGHLIDIFRVENVPTSVTFSPNGDFLATSHVDLVGIFLWVNTTLFSNVTLRRIADEEDISLVELPTTLGIEDNSEDLFAFNSNEVNDVSFETPEQLTEQMITLSSLPKSKWQNLLNLETIKKRNKPKEPPKAPERPPFFLPTLPGVDPKFIPALALNESEEEKKQKSDKTLKLNEIKIETEFLKVLKKNHSTGEYAEFFNFAKTLNPSAIDFELRTLSLDNNFEDLRVFLDAIKSRLKSKKDFELVQAYLNHFLKIYGDIISGNHELLGSNIESILNEHKKEWSRIDELLHYNN
;
A
#
# COMPACT_ATOMS: atom_id res chain seq x y z
N MET A 1 37.13 -8.15 35.53
CA MET A 1 37.30 -6.78 36.08
C MET A 1 37.33 -5.81 34.89
N ALA A 2 36.21 -5.23 34.54
CA ALA A 2 36.10 -4.23 33.49
C ALA A 2 36.09 -2.85 34.10
N LYS A 3 37.04 -2.03 33.70
CA LYS A 3 37.15 -0.62 34.14
C LYS A 3 35.99 0.18 33.54
N LYS A 4 35.11 0.69 34.39
CA LYS A 4 34.18 1.77 34.07
C LYS A 4 34.96 3.03 33.73
N ILE A 5 34.85 3.51 32.50
CA ILE A 5 35.33 4.86 32.16
C ILE A 5 34.19 5.81 32.57
N LYS A 6 34.50 6.68 33.47
CA LYS A 6 33.64 7.83 33.84
C LYS A 6 33.65 8.81 32.67
N THR A 7 32.51 9.06 32.12
CA THR A 7 32.30 10.19 31.20
C THR A 7 31.91 11.40 32.03
N ASP A 8 32.75 12.42 31.97
CA ASP A 8 32.55 13.70 32.60
C ASP A 8 31.39 14.46 31.99
N ASN A 9 30.59 15.03 32.88
CA ASN A 9 29.48 15.91 32.58
C ASN A 9 29.94 17.19 31.86
N TYR A 10 29.67 17.33 30.58
CA TYR A 10 29.56 18.63 29.93
C TYR A 10 28.09 19.00 29.84
N LYS A 11 27.62 19.86 30.73
CA LYS A 11 26.39 20.64 30.54
C LYS A 11 26.71 21.78 29.59
N GLU A 12 26.33 21.68 28.37
CA GLU A 12 26.18 22.82 27.48
C GLU A 12 24.70 23.24 27.47
N ASP A 13 24.45 24.38 28.11
CA ASP A 13 23.17 25.09 28.00
C ASP A 13 23.06 25.70 26.60
N SER A 14 22.42 25.02 25.68
CA SER A 14 21.92 25.60 24.43
C SER A 14 20.40 25.85 24.54
N PRO A 15 19.89 26.99 24.08
CA PRO A 15 18.48 27.32 24.20
C PRO A 15 17.64 26.32 23.38
N PHE A 16 16.81 25.56 24.07
CA PHE A 16 15.91 24.60 23.50
C PHE A 16 14.80 25.34 22.73
N LEU A 17 14.85 25.30 21.42
CA LEU A 17 13.69 25.46 20.59
C LEU A 17 12.88 24.16 20.74
N THR A 18 11.72 24.23 21.41
CA THR A 18 10.70 23.19 21.46
C THR A 18 9.99 23.14 20.10
N GLY A 19 10.69 22.65 19.07
CA GLY A 19 10.09 22.29 17.80
C GLY A 19 9.71 20.81 17.85
N SER A 20 8.51 20.45 17.49
CA SER A 20 8.04 19.08 17.33
C SER A 20 9.06 18.28 16.53
N GLN A 21 9.59 17.18 17.11
CA GLN A 21 10.54 16.31 16.43
C GLN A 21 9.89 15.76 15.15
N THR A 22 10.45 16.09 14.02
CA THR A 22 9.99 15.55 12.74
C THR A 22 10.43 14.10 12.62
N ARG A 23 9.49 13.16 12.59
CA ARG A 23 9.75 11.73 12.48
C ARG A 23 10.23 11.35 11.09
N ILE A 24 11.04 10.29 11.01
CA ILE A 24 11.50 9.71 9.74
C ILE A 24 10.35 9.01 9.03
N PHE A 25 9.55 8.21 9.75
CA PHE A 25 8.44 7.46 9.18
C PHE A 25 7.11 8.03 9.65
N ARG A 26 6.24 8.36 8.67
CA ARG A 26 4.86 8.80 8.92
C ARG A 26 3.87 7.79 8.35
N PRO A 27 2.73 7.58 9.01
CA PRO A 27 1.66 6.74 8.48
C PRO A 27 1.27 7.20 7.08
N PHE A 28 1.05 6.26 6.16
CA PHE A 28 0.67 6.58 4.79
C PHE A 28 -0.64 5.90 4.41
N ARG A 29 -0.67 4.58 4.31
CA ARG A 29 -1.83 3.82 3.86
C ARG A 29 -1.79 2.38 4.35
N ALA A 30 -2.95 1.77 4.60
CA ALA A 30 -3.09 0.34 4.80
C ALA A 30 -3.49 -0.36 3.49
N VAL A 31 -2.95 -1.57 3.26
CA VAL A 31 -3.21 -2.40 2.08
C VAL A 31 -3.70 -3.78 2.54
N GLY A 32 -4.60 -4.40 1.77
CA GLY A 32 -5.09 -5.75 2.06
C GLY A 32 -6.40 -5.82 2.82
N TYR A 33 -6.96 -4.70 3.27
CA TYR A 33 -8.33 -4.63 3.75
C TYR A 33 -9.31 -4.59 2.58
N VAL A 34 -10.31 -5.44 2.60
CA VAL A 34 -11.32 -5.52 1.53
C VAL A 34 -12.74 -5.47 2.09
N ALA A 35 -13.04 -6.11 3.22
CA ALA A 35 -14.40 -6.28 3.71
C ALA A 35 -14.62 -5.90 5.19
N ASN A 36 -13.58 -5.60 5.96
CA ASN A 36 -13.71 -5.33 7.39
C ASN A 36 -13.68 -3.84 7.70
N ASP A 37 -14.67 -3.37 8.44
CA ASP A 37 -14.76 -2.05 9.10
C ASP A 37 -14.60 -0.81 8.19
N ILE A 38 -14.83 -0.95 6.90
CA ILE A 38 -14.75 0.13 5.93
C ILE A 38 -16.08 0.26 5.21
N PRO A 39 -16.71 1.45 5.20
CA PRO A 39 -17.90 1.69 4.40
C PRO A 39 -17.55 1.60 2.90
N PHE A 40 -18.31 0.83 2.15
CA PHE A 40 -18.16 0.71 0.71
C PHE A 40 -19.18 1.60 0.01
N ASP A 41 -18.69 2.45 -0.89
CA ASP A 41 -19.52 3.14 -1.85
C ASP A 41 -19.49 2.39 -3.18
N LEU A 42 -20.63 1.96 -3.64
CA LEU A 42 -20.83 1.32 -4.93
C LEU A 42 -21.46 2.32 -5.89
N GLN A 43 -20.65 2.94 -6.73
CA GLN A 43 -21.15 3.86 -7.75
C GLN A 43 -21.30 3.17 -9.09
N ILE A 44 -22.47 3.34 -9.69
CA ILE A 44 -22.80 2.88 -11.03
C ILE A 44 -22.68 4.09 -11.97
N ARG A 45 -21.73 4.04 -12.91
CA ARG A 45 -21.65 4.96 -14.04
C ARG A 45 -21.75 4.19 -15.33
N GLY A 46 -22.94 4.19 -15.93
CA GLY A 46 -23.22 3.36 -17.08
C GLY A 46 -23.06 1.85 -16.78
N ASP A 47 -22.28 1.14 -17.58
CA ASP A 47 -22.04 -0.30 -17.40
C ASP A 47 -20.82 -0.61 -16.51
N THR A 48 -20.22 0.38 -15.88
CA THR A 48 -19.04 0.22 -15.03
C THR A 48 -19.35 0.53 -13.57
N TYR A 49 -18.95 -0.40 -12.68
CA TYR A 49 -19.06 -0.27 -11.24
C TYR A 49 -17.73 0.22 -10.67
N PHE A 50 -17.79 1.28 -9.87
CA PHE A 50 -16.64 1.74 -9.09
C PHE A 50 -16.86 1.33 -7.63
N VAL A 51 -15.94 0.53 -7.10
CA VAL A 51 -15.86 0.25 -5.67
C VAL A 51 -14.83 1.20 -5.10
N THR A 52 -15.27 2.14 -4.26
CA THR A 52 -14.40 3.04 -3.52
C THR A 52 -14.42 2.67 -2.05
N THR A 53 -13.29 2.77 -1.38
CA THR A 53 -13.22 2.68 0.08
C THR A 53 -13.34 4.08 0.66
N CYS A 54 -14.21 4.27 1.64
CA CYS A 54 -14.31 5.50 2.40
C CYS A 54 -13.21 5.58 3.47
N THR A 55 -13.06 6.71 4.11
CA THR A 55 -12.19 6.89 5.26
C THR A 55 -12.54 5.91 6.38
N GLN A 56 -11.55 5.42 7.10
CA GLN A 56 -11.79 4.53 8.24
C GLN A 56 -12.48 5.32 9.35
N THR A 57 -13.51 4.70 9.93
CA THR A 57 -14.23 5.30 11.05
C THR A 57 -13.51 5.03 12.37
N GLU A 58 -13.59 5.96 13.32
CA GLU A 58 -12.97 5.85 14.66
C GLU A 58 -13.45 4.63 15.45
N LYS A 59 -14.71 4.21 15.21
CA LYS A 59 -15.36 3.08 15.87
C LYS A 59 -15.91 2.10 14.85
N PRO A 60 -16.17 0.84 15.22
CA PRO A 60 -16.76 -0.15 14.33
C PRO A 60 -18.09 0.33 13.77
N ILE A 61 -18.29 0.06 12.48
CA ILE A 61 -19.54 0.37 11.79
C ILE A 61 -20.59 -0.67 12.17
N THR A 62 -21.73 -0.22 12.64
CA THR A 62 -22.83 -1.09 13.08
C THR A 62 -23.98 -1.15 12.08
N ALA A 63 -24.23 -0.06 11.33
CA ALA A 63 -25.23 -0.05 10.27
C ALA A 63 -24.84 0.91 9.13
N ILE A 64 -25.31 0.59 7.93
CA ILE A 64 -25.09 1.39 6.71
C ILE A 64 -26.42 1.54 5.98
N ALA A 65 -26.70 2.74 5.46
CA ALA A 65 -27.83 3.01 4.59
C ALA A 65 -27.39 3.95 3.44
N SER A 66 -27.92 3.75 2.24
CA SER A 66 -27.55 4.55 1.06
C SER A 66 -28.76 5.27 0.46
N TYR A 67 -28.58 6.50 0.00
CA TYR A 67 -29.58 7.27 -0.71
C TYR A 67 -28.95 8.05 -1.87
N GLY A 68 -29.23 7.64 -3.09
CA GLY A 68 -28.61 8.21 -4.28
C GLY A 68 -27.08 8.01 -4.26
N ASP A 69 -26.33 9.11 -4.27
CA ASP A 69 -24.86 9.12 -4.26
C ASP A 69 -24.28 9.24 -2.84
N THR A 70 -25.12 9.27 -1.80
CA THR A 70 -24.69 9.49 -0.41
C THR A 70 -24.88 8.23 0.41
N ILE A 71 -23.87 7.87 1.21
CA ILE A 71 -23.88 6.74 2.13
C ILE A 71 -23.90 7.31 3.56
N PHE A 72 -24.80 6.81 4.36
CA PHE A 72 -24.88 7.11 5.78
C PHE A 72 -24.40 5.93 6.59
N VAL A 73 -23.50 6.18 7.50
CA VAL A 73 -22.79 5.15 8.27
C VAL A 73 -22.90 5.48 9.76
N SER A 74 -23.30 4.51 10.56
CA SER A 74 -23.27 4.65 12.01
C SER A 74 -21.91 4.24 12.56
N CYS A 75 -21.30 5.14 13.32
CA CYS A 75 -20.01 4.97 13.98
C CYS A 75 -20.17 5.17 15.49
N GLY A 76 -20.51 4.09 16.21
CA GLY A 76 -20.87 4.18 17.62
C GLY A 76 -22.13 5.03 17.83
N LYS A 77 -21.99 6.23 18.41
CA LYS A 77 -23.10 7.17 18.69
C LYS A 77 -23.35 8.16 17.55
N ASP A 78 -22.39 8.29 16.64
CA ASP A 78 -22.42 9.30 15.59
C ASP A 78 -22.90 8.71 14.28
N LEU A 79 -23.54 9.53 13.47
CA LEU A 79 -23.93 9.21 12.11
C LEU A 79 -23.12 10.07 11.15
N ILE A 80 -22.43 9.44 10.22
CA ILE A 80 -21.53 10.09 9.26
C ILE A 80 -22.06 9.89 7.84
N ALA A 81 -22.11 10.95 7.04
CA ALA A 81 -22.47 10.87 5.64
C ALA A 81 -21.24 10.96 4.73
N PHE A 82 -21.13 10.01 3.82
CA PHE A 82 -20.06 9.93 2.81
C PHE A 82 -20.62 10.13 1.41
N LYS A 83 -19.87 10.83 0.57
CA LYS A 83 -20.13 10.92 -0.87
C LYS A 83 -18.82 10.80 -1.64
N PHE A 84 -18.77 9.88 -2.60
CA PHE A 84 -17.56 9.60 -3.38
C PHE A 84 -16.33 9.27 -2.51
N GLY A 85 -16.54 8.60 -1.37
CA GLY A 85 -15.49 8.22 -0.44
C GLY A 85 -15.01 9.33 0.50
N LYS A 86 -15.60 10.53 0.44
CA LYS A 86 -15.28 11.66 1.33
C LYS A 86 -16.42 11.92 2.32
N GLU A 87 -16.07 12.19 3.57
CA GLU A 87 -17.01 12.67 4.57
C GLU A 87 -17.56 14.04 4.18
N ILE A 88 -18.91 14.18 4.20
CA ILE A 88 -19.59 15.44 3.90
C ILE A 88 -20.09 16.09 5.18
N SER A 89 -20.72 15.29 6.04
CA SER A 89 -21.35 15.80 7.25
C SER A 89 -21.43 14.75 8.34
N ARG A 90 -21.35 15.19 9.59
CA ARG A 90 -21.62 14.38 10.79
C ARG A 90 -22.93 14.85 11.39
N TYR A 91 -23.78 13.92 11.71
CA TYR A 91 -25.07 14.18 12.37
C TYR A 91 -24.90 13.83 13.85
N HIS A 92 -24.99 14.83 14.70
CA HIS A 92 -24.91 14.66 16.14
C HIS A 92 -26.32 14.55 16.71
N GLY A 93 -26.59 13.48 17.43
CA GLY A 93 -27.85 13.26 18.13
C GLY A 93 -27.63 12.99 19.61
N ASN A 94 -28.69 12.93 20.39
CA ASN A 94 -28.65 12.67 21.84
C ASN A 94 -28.48 11.18 22.17
N HIS A 95 -27.99 10.34 21.23
CA HIS A 95 -27.74 8.93 21.50
C HIS A 95 -26.67 8.78 22.60
N GLN A 96 -26.99 8.02 23.65
CA GLN A 96 -26.02 7.63 24.67
C GLN A 96 -25.43 6.24 24.38
N GLY A 97 -26.19 5.37 23.69
CA GLY A 97 -25.78 4.04 23.24
C GLY A 97 -25.34 4.01 21.76
N ASN A 98 -24.84 2.87 21.31
CA ASN A 98 -24.45 2.68 19.91
C ASN A 98 -25.67 2.59 19.00
N ILE A 99 -25.59 3.16 17.81
CA ILE A 99 -26.61 3.04 16.77
C ILE A 99 -26.43 1.65 16.12
N PHE A 100 -27.45 0.82 16.14
CA PHE A 100 -27.39 -0.52 15.57
C PHE A 100 -28.26 -0.72 14.33
N PHE A 101 -29.16 0.22 14.06
CA PHE A 101 -30.03 0.18 12.89
C PHE A 101 -30.13 1.54 12.24
N LEU A 102 -30.00 1.56 10.90
CA LEU A 102 -30.10 2.74 10.07
C LEU A 102 -30.98 2.46 8.86
N SER A 103 -31.89 3.35 8.56
CA SER A 103 -32.76 3.25 7.39
C SER A 103 -33.14 4.63 6.88
N ILE A 104 -33.41 4.71 5.57
CA ILE A 104 -33.80 5.98 4.94
C ILE A 104 -35.20 5.85 4.41
N PHE A 105 -36.06 6.79 4.76
CA PHE A 105 -37.44 6.86 4.31
C PHE A 105 -37.74 8.26 3.73
N GLY A 106 -37.87 8.34 2.42
CA GLY A 106 -38.10 9.61 1.73
C GLY A 106 -36.91 10.57 1.92
N ASN A 107 -37.15 11.69 2.61
CA ASN A 107 -36.09 12.66 2.92
C ASN A 107 -35.50 12.47 4.32
N TYR A 108 -35.93 11.47 5.08
CA TYR A 108 -35.55 11.29 6.47
C TYR A 108 -34.63 10.11 6.66
N ILE A 109 -33.60 10.29 7.48
CA ILE A 109 -32.73 9.27 7.98
C ILE A 109 -33.25 8.84 9.35
N ILE A 110 -33.46 7.56 9.54
CA ILE A 110 -33.95 6.97 10.78
C ILE A 110 -32.83 6.18 11.41
N ALA A 111 -32.38 6.55 12.60
CA ALA A 111 -31.42 5.79 13.38
C ALA A 111 -32.02 5.31 14.69
N LEU A 112 -31.70 4.06 15.04
CA LEU A 112 -32.10 3.41 16.28
C LEU A 112 -30.87 3.02 17.06
N SER A 113 -30.85 3.38 18.34
CA SER A 113 -29.73 3.10 19.26
C SER A 113 -30.12 2.10 20.36
N GLU A 114 -29.11 1.56 21.03
CA GLU A 114 -29.25 0.57 22.12
C GLU A 114 -30.00 1.15 23.34
N ASP A 115 -30.05 2.46 23.50
CA ASP A 115 -30.78 3.19 24.58
C ASP A 115 -32.27 3.41 24.28
N ASN A 116 -32.83 2.69 23.31
CA ASN A 116 -34.22 2.79 22.89
C ASN A 116 -34.65 4.18 22.38
N ILE A 117 -33.71 4.92 21.80
CA ILE A 117 -33.95 6.20 21.18
C ILE A 117 -33.97 6.04 19.66
N VAL A 118 -35.07 6.55 19.06
CA VAL A 118 -35.16 6.67 17.58
C VAL A 118 -35.02 8.13 17.21
N ILE A 119 -34.03 8.43 16.41
CA ILE A 119 -33.80 9.79 15.92
C ILE A 119 -34.03 9.83 14.41
N LEU A 120 -34.73 10.87 13.98
CA LEU A 120 -34.97 11.18 12.57
C LEU A 120 -34.26 12.48 12.22
N TRP A 121 -33.42 12.44 11.18
CA TRP A 121 -32.81 13.62 10.58
C TRP A 121 -33.33 13.83 9.17
N ASP A 122 -33.44 15.10 8.76
CA ASP A 122 -33.61 15.40 7.34
C ASP A 122 -32.24 15.33 6.64
N HIS A 123 -32.12 14.46 5.63
CA HIS A 123 -30.85 14.24 4.93
C HIS A 123 -30.36 15.46 4.14
N LYS A 124 -31.26 16.40 3.79
CA LYS A 124 -30.93 17.58 3.00
C LYS A 124 -30.46 18.75 3.85
N SER A 125 -31.18 19.03 4.95
CA SER A 125 -30.83 20.13 5.86
C SER A 125 -29.81 19.72 6.91
N GLY A 126 -29.67 18.39 7.18
CA GLY A 126 -28.84 17.90 8.28
C GLY A 126 -29.41 18.15 9.66
N GLU A 127 -30.63 18.71 9.75
CA GLU A 127 -31.26 19.07 11.01
C GLU A 127 -32.03 17.91 11.62
N LEU A 128 -32.07 17.91 12.97
CA LEU A 128 -32.85 16.96 13.73
C LEU A 128 -34.36 17.25 13.51
N TYR A 129 -35.06 16.27 12.92
CA TYR A 129 -36.50 16.39 12.70
C TYR A 129 -37.34 15.97 13.91
N SER A 130 -37.03 14.84 14.52
CA SER A 130 -37.75 14.29 15.66
C SER A 130 -36.87 13.31 16.43
N GLU A 131 -37.04 13.34 17.76
CA GLU A 131 -36.47 12.38 18.69
C GLU A 131 -37.59 11.68 19.43
N ILE A 132 -37.59 10.38 19.48
CA ILE A 132 -38.61 9.55 20.11
C ILE A 132 -37.89 8.58 21.08
N GLN A 133 -38.15 8.76 22.38
CA GLN A 133 -37.67 7.86 23.40
C GLN A 133 -38.75 6.87 23.79
N PHE A 134 -38.37 5.62 24.01
CA PHE A 134 -39.27 4.53 24.40
C PHE A 134 -38.90 3.99 25.77
N ASP A 135 -39.91 3.78 26.62
CA ASP A 135 -39.73 3.34 28.01
C ASP A 135 -39.48 1.81 28.12
N GLU A 136 -39.73 1.04 27.05
CA GLU A 136 -39.60 -0.41 27.00
C GLU A 136 -38.50 -0.83 25.99
N ASN A 137 -37.83 -1.94 26.26
CA ASN A 137 -36.83 -2.51 25.34
C ASN A 137 -37.47 -2.77 23.97
N PHE A 138 -36.86 -2.24 22.94
CA PHE A 138 -37.27 -2.48 21.56
C PHE A 138 -37.18 -3.96 21.22
N THR A 139 -38.30 -4.53 20.89
CA THR A 139 -38.31 -5.73 20.05
C THR A 139 -38.46 -5.26 18.61
N VAL A 140 -37.72 -5.85 17.70
CA VAL A 140 -37.72 -5.49 16.24
C VAL A 140 -39.09 -5.68 15.59
N SER A 141 -40.10 -6.07 16.35
CA SER A 141 -41.49 -6.24 15.94
C SER A 141 -42.37 -5.02 16.06
N THR A 142 -41.82 -3.81 16.26
CA THR A 142 -42.61 -2.57 16.40
C THR A 142 -42.50 -1.69 15.17
N VAL A 143 -43.59 -1.25 14.63
CA VAL A 143 -43.65 -0.27 13.53
C VAL A 143 -44.19 1.06 14.09
N ILE A 144 -43.53 2.14 13.71
CA ILE A 144 -43.87 3.51 14.18
C ILE A 144 -44.20 4.35 12.98
N HIS A 145 -45.29 5.05 13.04
CA HIS A 145 -45.65 6.07 12.05
C HIS A 145 -44.94 7.40 12.41
N PRO A 146 -44.06 7.93 11.57
CA PRO A 146 -43.21 9.08 11.93
C PRO A 146 -43.99 10.35 12.31
N SER A 147 -45.12 10.63 11.63
CA SER A 147 -45.87 11.84 11.85
C SER A 147 -46.90 11.75 13.01
N THR A 148 -47.45 10.56 13.21
CA THR A 148 -48.51 10.34 14.21
C THR A 148 -48.02 9.73 15.52
N LYS A 149 -46.76 9.29 15.58
CA LYS A 149 -46.16 8.56 16.72
C LYS A 149 -46.93 7.31 17.15
N LEU A 150 -47.79 6.79 16.27
CA LEU A 150 -48.55 5.57 16.54
C LEU A 150 -47.59 4.38 16.59
N LYS A 151 -47.62 3.62 17.66
CA LYS A 151 -46.86 2.40 17.89
C LYS A 151 -47.72 1.18 17.54
N TYR A 152 -47.22 0.34 16.67
CA TYR A 152 -47.87 -0.94 16.33
C TYR A 152 -46.91 -2.08 16.61
N SER A 153 -47.29 -3.01 17.48
CA SER A 153 -46.46 -4.18 17.83
C SER A 153 -47.07 -5.47 17.28
N PHE A 154 -46.25 -6.23 16.55
CA PHE A 154 -46.68 -7.52 15.98
C PHE A 154 -46.55 -8.64 16.99
N SER A 155 -47.27 -9.73 16.76
CA SER A 155 -47.17 -10.94 17.55
C SER A 155 -45.76 -11.56 17.47
N SER A 156 -45.37 -12.29 18.51
CA SER A 156 -44.08 -12.98 18.57
C SER A 156 -43.87 -13.92 17.38
N PHE A 157 -42.69 -13.84 16.73
CA PHE A 157 -42.31 -14.72 15.61
C PHE A 157 -41.64 -16.04 16.06
N GLY A 158 -41.58 -16.31 17.35
CA GLY A 158 -41.09 -17.57 17.92
C GLY A 158 -39.58 -17.63 18.17
N SER A 159 -38.80 -16.79 17.56
CA SER A 159 -37.33 -16.66 17.72
C SER A 159 -36.89 -15.21 17.54
N SER A 160 -35.68 -14.87 17.96
CA SER A 160 -35.16 -13.51 17.84
C SER A 160 -34.93 -13.16 16.37
N ILE A 161 -35.30 -11.92 16.01
CA ILE A 161 -35.11 -11.38 14.67
C ILE A 161 -33.66 -10.98 14.47
N THR A 162 -33.07 -11.39 13.36
CA THR A 162 -31.67 -11.11 13.02
C THR A 162 -31.53 -10.21 11.82
N SER A 163 -32.50 -10.24 10.90
CA SER A 163 -32.48 -9.41 9.70
C SER A 163 -33.92 -9.01 9.33
N LEU A 164 -34.09 -7.78 8.90
CA LEU A 164 -35.38 -7.23 8.46
C LEU A 164 -35.14 -6.44 7.18
N VAL A 165 -35.86 -6.82 6.11
CA VAL A 165 -35.66 -6.20 4.78
C VAL A 165 -37.01 -5.97 4.13
N GLN A 166 -37.22 -4.79 3.56
CA GLN A 166 -38.41 -4.47 2.80
C GLN A 166 -38.40 -5.22 1.45
N SER A 167 -39.51 -5.84 1.13
CA SER A 167 -39.76 -6.42 -0.20
C SER A 167 -40.01 -5.31 -1.24
N PRO A 168 -39.70 -5.55 -2.54
CA PRO A 168 -40.11 -4.65 -3.62
C PRO A 168 -41.64 -4.42 -3.69
N VAL A 169 -42.41 -5.34 -3.11
CA VAL A 169 -43.87 -5.22 -3.00
C VAL A 169 -44.24 -4.34 -1.80
N VAL A 170 -45.17 -3.43 -2.01
CA VAL A 170 -45.66 -2.51 -0.99
C VAL A 170 -46.28 -3.29 0.19
N ASP A 171 -46.05 -2.81 1.40
CA ASP A 171 -46.56 -3.38 2.67
C ASP A 171 -46.07 -4.79 3.02
N VAL A 172 -45.01 -5.32 2.36
CA VAL A 172 -44.47 -6.65 2.62
C VAL A 172 -43.01 -6.54 3.07
N ILE A 173 -42.68 -7.26 4.16
CA ILE A 173 -41.32 -7.36 4.70
C ILE A 173 -40.86 -8.82 4.78
N ALA A 174 -39.55 -9.03 4.65
CA ALA A 174 -38.91 -10.29 4.98
C ALA A 174 -38.24 -10.19 6.36
N ILE A 175 -38.50 -11.16 7.21
CA ILE A 175 -38.00 -11.27 8.57
C ILE A 175 -37.12 -12.51 8.66
N GLY A 176 -35.84 -12.34 8.90
CA GLY A 176 -34.89 -13.42 9.15
C GLY A 176 -34.75 -13.68 10.65
N LEU A 177 -34.81 -14.94 11.04
CA LEU A 177 -34.76 -15.36 12.44
C LEU A 177 -33.46 -16.10 12.79
N LEU A 178 -33.16 -16.18 14.08
CA LEU A 178 -31.99 -16.86 14.62
C LEU A 178 -32.01 -18.38 14.36
N ASP A 179 -33.16 -18.98 14.28
CA ASP A 179 -33.34 -20.42 14.00
C ASP A 179 -33.22 -20.80 12.51
N GLY A 180 -32.92 -19.84 11.65
CA GLY A 180 -32.83 -20.02 10.21
C GLY A 180 -34.16 -19.92 9.46
N THR A 181 -35.25 -19.57 10.14
CA THR A 181 -36.56 -19.36 9.51
C THR A 181 -36.61 -17.96 8.89
N ILE A 182 -37.12 -17.87 7.67
CA ILE A 182 -37.36 -16.60 6.96
C ILE A 182 -38.86 -16.48 6.78
N ILE A 183 -39.46 -15.40 7.29
CA ILE A 183 -40.89 -15.15 7.23
C ILE A 183 -41.12 -13.94 6.32
N ILE A 184 -42.01 -14.09 5.35
CA ILE A 184 -42.52 -12.99 4.56
C ILE A 184 -43.87 -12.58 5.16
N HIS A 185 -43.95 -11.35 5.63
CA HIS A 185 -45.06 -10.84 6.43
C HIS A 185 -45.64 -9.58 5.78
N ASN A 186 -46.98 -9.50 5.71
CA ASN A 186 -47.70 -8.31 5.31
C ASN A 186 -47.94 -7.44 6.52
N ILE A 187 -47.37 -6.25 6.53
CA ILE A 187 -47.48 -5.29 7.66
C ILE A 187 -48.89 -4.77 7.81
N LYS A 188 -49.59 -4.51 6.71
CA LYS A 188 -50.92 -3.90 6.71
C LYS A 188 -52.03 -4.83 7.23
N LEU A 189 -51.90 -6.10 6.92
CA LEU A 189 -52.88 -7.13 7.28
C LEU A 189 -52.49 -7.92 8.53
N ASP A 190 -51.26 -7.75 9.03
CA ASP A 190 -50.64 -8.57 10.08
C ASP A 190 -50.74 -10.08 9.80
N GLU A 191 -50.48 -10.45 8.55
CA GLU A 191 -50.61 -11.82 8.08
C GLU A 191 -49.28 -12.38 7.53
N ARG A 192 -48.95 -13.61 7.94
CA ARG A 192 -47.81 -14.35 7.39
C ARG A 192 -48.17 -14.89 6.01
N ILE A 193 -47.50 -14.37 4.96
CA ILE A 193 -47.72 -14.82 3.58
C ILE A 193 -46.98 -16.13 3.31
N MET A 194 -45.69 -16.24 3.71
CA MET A 194 -44.82 -17.39 3.43
C MET A 194 -43.85 -17.60 4.56
N SER A 195 -43.31 -18.83 4.66
CA SER A 195 -42.25 -19.19 5.59
C SER A 195 -41.28 -20.14 4.90
N PHE A 196 -40.00 -19.85 4.99
CA PHE A 196 -38.90 -20.66 4.47
C PHE A 196 -37.96 -21.01 5.61
N LYS A 197 -37.22 -22.12 5.48
CA LYS A 197 -36.22 -22.53 6.49
C LYS A 197 -34.90 -22.88 5.82
N GLN A 198 -33.82 -22.30 6.31
CA GLN A 198 -32.45 -22.61 5.90
C GLN A 198 -31.64 -23.16 7.06
N GLU A 199 -30.47 -23.72 6.76
CA GLU A 199 -29.53 -24.16 7.79
C GLU A 199 -28.81 -22.98 8.42
N GLY A 200 -28.87 -22.88 9.76
CA GLY A 200 -28.19 -21.85 10.52
C GLY A 200 -28.87 -20.48 10.49
N ARG A 201 -28.38 -19.58 11.33
CA ARG A 201 -28.88 -18.23 11.51
C ARG A 201 -28.91 -17.43 10.20
N VAL A 202 -30.02 -16.75 9.95
CA VAL A 202 -30.13 -15.78 8.85
C VAL A 202 -29.34 -14.53 9.22
N THR A 203 -28.44 -14.09 8.33
CA THR A 203 -27.60 -12.90 8.58
C THR A 203 -28.03 -11.70 7.76
N SER A 204 -28.38 -11.93 6.50
CA SER A 204 -28.84 -10.89 5.58
C SER A 204 -29.78 -11.46 4.53
N ILE A 205 -30.74 -10.65 4.09
CA ILE A 205 -31.72 -11.02 3.07
C ILE A 205 -31.71 -9.92 2.00
N THR A 206 -31.95 -10.28 0.75
CA THR A 206 -32.11 -9.33 -0.36
C THR A 206 -33.06 -9.86 -1.42
N PHE A 207 -33.74 -8.98 -2.13
CA PHE A 207 -34.66 -9.30 -3.21
C PHE A 207 -34.09 -8.88 -4.55
N ARG A 208 -34.36 -9.68 -5.58
CA ARG A 208 -34.04 -9.38 -6.96
C ARG A 208 -35.11 -8.45 -7.53
N THR A 209 -34.71 -7.43 -8.30
CA THR A 209 -35.62 -6.36 -8.79
C THR A 209 -35.69 -6.29 -10.32
N ASP A 210 -35.17 -7.30 -11.04
CA ASP A 210 -35.18 -7.40 -12.50
C ASP A 210 -36.30 -8.30 -13.04
N ASP A 211 -37.52 -8.13 -12.54
CA ASP A 211 -38.73 -8.86 -12.91
C ASP A 211 -38.74 -10.36 -12.59
N ARG A 212 -37.80 -10.88 -11.83
CA ARG A 212 -37.78 -12.25 -11.32
C ARG A 212 -38.05 -12.30 -9.80
N PRO A 213 -39.00 -13.09 -9.33
CA PRO A 213 -39.36 -13.14 -7.92
C PRO A 213 -38.41 -14.05 -7.13
N ILE A 214 -37.14 -13.63 -7.05
CA ILE A 214 -36.10 -14.38 -6.37
C ILE A 214 -35.64 -13.60 -5.14
N MET A 215 -35.60 -14.31 -4.01
CA MET A 215 -35.01 -13.83 -2.75
C MET A 215 -33.71 -14.58 -2.48
N ALA A 216 -32.67 -13.87 -2.09
CA ALA A 216 -31.44 -14.46 -1.58
C ALA A 216 -31.34 -14.25 -0.06
N ALA A 217 -30.92 -15.28 0.64
CA ALA A 217 -30.66 -15.20 2.08
C ALA A 217 -29.31 -15.82 2.42
N ALA A 218 -28.52 -15.12 3.24
CA ALA A 218 -27.20 -15.55 3.70
C ALA A 218 -27.29 -16.17 5.09
N ASN A 219 -26.34 -17.06 5.39
CA ASN A 219 -26.22 -17.69 6.70
C ASN A 219 -24.87 -17.43 7.37
N MET A 220 -24.72 -17.90 8.61
CA MET A 220 -23.49 -17.79 9.38
C MET A 220 -22.37 -18.73 8.93
N TYR A 221 -22.67 -19.73 8.10
CA TYR A 221 -21.70 -20.73 7.65
C TYR A 221 -21.03 -20.36 6.31
N GLY A 222 -21.47 -19.27 5.67
CA GLY A 222 -20.93 -18.84 4.39
C GLY A 222 -21.72 -19.33 3.19
N ASP A 223 -22.92 -19.88 3.37
CA ASP A 223 -23.80 -20.32 2.29
C ASP A 223 -24.85 -19.26 1.98
N ILE A 224 -25.29 -19.23 0.73
CA ILE A 224 -26.36 -18.35 0.26
C ILE A 224 -27.46 -19.21 -0.34
N THR A 225 -28.67 -19.07 0.16
CA THR A 225 -29.87 -19.76 -0.33
C THR A 225 -30.68 -18.85 -1.22
N LEU A 226 -31.09 -19.36 -2.38
CA LEU A 226 -31.93 -18.66 -3.34
C LEU A 226 -33.32 -19.29 -3.36
N TRP A 227 -34.34 -18.47 -3.14
CA TRP A 227 -35.73 -18.90 -3.06
C TRP A 227 -36.57 -18.27 -4.17
N ASN A 228 -37.43 -19.08 -4.81
CA ASN A 228 -38.45 -18.57 -5.69
C ASN A 228 -39.70 -18.26 -4.84
N LEU A 229 -40.16 -17.03 -4.91
CA LEU A 229 -41.29 -16.54 -4.12
C LEU A 229 -42.63 -17.02 -4.69
N ASP A 230 -42.77 -17.14 -6.05
CA ASP A 230 -44.00 -17.57 -6.69
C ASP A 230 -44.25 -19.07 -6.46
N GLU A 231 -43.22 -19.87 -6.71
CA GLU A 231 -43.27 -21.33 -6.58
C GLU A 231 -43.10 -21.80 -5.12
N LYS A 232 -42.73 -20.89 -4.20
CA LYS A 232 -42.52 -21.15 -2.75
C LYS A 232 -41.51 -22.28 -2.52
N ARG A 233 -40.47 -22.38 -3.34
CA ARG A 233 -39.47 -23.43 -3.26
C ARG A 233 -38.05 -22.90 -3.29
N LEU A 234 -37.14 -23.72 -2.75
CA LEU A 234 -35.71 -23.51 -2.86
C LEU A 234 -35.25 -23.72 -4.32
N LEU A 235 -34.61 -22.72 -4.93
CA LEU A 235 -34.04 -22.81 -6.25
C LEU A 235 -32.63 -23.37 -6.27
N HIS A 236 -31.74 -22.75 -5.51
CA HIS A 236 -30.32 -23.11 -5.47
C HIS A 236 -29.67 -22.74 -4.15
N ILE A 237 -28.60 -23.47 -3.79
CA ILE A 237 -27.74 -23.14 -2.64
C ILE A 237 -26.32 -22.95 -3.15
N ILE A 238 -25.78 -21.75 -2.98
CA ILE A 238 -24.36 -21.47 -3.21
C ILE A 238 -23.62 -21.89 -1.95
N LYS A 239 -23.13 -23.13 -1.91
CA LYS A 239 -22.36 -23.64 -0.78
C LYS A 239 -20.96 -23.10 -0.77
N GLY A 240 -20.48 -22.63 0.41
CA GLY A 240 -19.14 -22.09 0.56
C GLY A 240 -18.92 -20.83 -0.27
N ALA A 241 -19.94 -19.98 -0.41
CA ALA A 241 -19.81 -18.68 -1.07
C ALA A 241 -18.73 -17.85 -0.39
N HIS A 242 -18.65 -17.92 0.95
CA HIS A 242 -17.59 -17.34 1.76
C HIS A 242 -17.06 -18.33 2.82
N GLU A 243 -15.84 -18.12 3.31
CA GLU A 243 -15.28 -18.87 4.44
C GLU A 243 -15.73 -18.21 5.75
N GLY A 244 -16.95 -18.56 6.25
CA GLY A 244 -17.54 -18.05 7.48
C GLY A 244 -18.73 -17.12 7.27
N LEU A 245 -19.03 -16.32 8.28
CA LEU A 245 -20.18 -15.43 8.33
C LEU A 245 -20.27 -14.50 7.10
N ILE A 246 -21.47 -14.41 6.52
CA ILE A 246 -21.79 -13.41 5.49
C ILE A 246 -22.58 -12.27 6.16
N PRO A 247 -21.96 -11.13 6.47
CA PRO A 247 -22.65 -10.02 7.13
C PRO A 247 -23.67 -9.32 6.24
N SER A 248 -23.39 -9.20 4.95
CA SER A 248 -24.27 -8.50 4.02
C SER A 248 -24.28 -9.12 2.62
N ILE A 249 -25.49 -9.14 2.05
CA ILE A 249 -25.73 -9.45 0.65
C ILE A 249 -26.68 -8.41 0.06
N GLN A 250 -26.48 -8.07 -1.22
CA GLN A 250 -27.31 -7.10 -1.90
C GLN A 250 -27.43 -7.41 -3.40
N PHE A 251 -28.65 -7.47 -3.93
CA PHE A 251 -28.87 -7.41 -5.36
C PHE A 251 -28.76 -5.97 -5.86
N LEU A 252 -28.13 -5.79 -7.01
CA LEU A 252 -28.13 -4.50 -7.68
C LEU A 252 -29.49 -4.24 -8.33
N ASN A 253 -30.01 -3.03 -8.15
CA ASN A 253 -31.32 -2.66 -8.65
C ASN A 253 -31.39 -2.79 -10.17
N GLY A 254 -32.41 -3.55 -10.64
CA GLY A 254 -32.65 -3.78 -12.07
C GLY A 254 -31.61 -4.63 -12.78
N GLN A 255 -30.69 -5.30 -12.06
CA GLN A 255 -29.65 -6.12 -12.66
C GLN A 255 -29.58 -7.52 -12.03
N PRO A 256 -29.22 -8.55 -12.83
CA PRO A 256 -29.05 -9.91 -12.33
C PRO A 256 -27.71 -10.11 -11.62
N ILE A 257 -27.31 -9.19 -10.76
CA ILE A 257 -26.01 -9.20 -10.08
C ILE A 257 -26.23 -9.15 -8.56
N LEU A 258 -25.65 -10.12 -7.87
CA LEU A 258 -25.62 -10.20 -6.40
C LEU A 258 -24.22 -9.88 -5.91
N LEU A 259 -24.12 -8.93 -5.00
CA LEU A 259 -22.90 -8.62 -4.24
C LEU A 259 -22.97 -9.28 -2.88
N THR A 260 -21.86 -9.83 -2.45
CA THR A 260 -21.74 -10.49 -1.15
C THR A 260 -20.45 -10.09 -0.48
N SER A 261 -20.49 -9.80 0.84
CA SER A 261 -19.34 -9.58 1.67
C SER A 261 -19.20 -10.70 2.69
N GLY A 262 -17.98 -11.13 2.98
CA GLY A 262 -17.72 -12.21 3.93
C GLY A 262 -16.75 -11.81 5.04
N ALA A 263 -16.85 -12.49 6.18
CA ALA A 263 -15.87 -12.37 7.27
C ALA A 263 -14.47 -12.87 6.88
N ASP A 264 -14.37 -13.53 5.73
CA ASP A 264 -13.10 -13.94 5.09
C ASP A 264 -12.36 -12.78 4.42
N ASN A 265 -12.68 -11.53 4.75
CA ASN A 265 -12.10 -10.34 4.13
C ASN A 265 -12.19 -10.37 2.60
N SER A 266 -13.34 -10.81 2.07
CA SER A 266 -13.58 -10.86 0.64
C SER A 266 -14.94 -10.26 0.24
N ILE A 267 -14.97 -9.68 -0.95
CA ILE A 267 -16.20 -9.26 -1.64
C ILE A 267 -16.29 -10.03 -2.94
N LYS A 268 -17.45 -10.61 -3.19
CA LYS A 268 -17.72 -11.39 -4.39
C LYS A 268 -18.92 -10.84 -5.13
N GLU A 269 -18.82 -10.86 -6.45
CA GLU A 269 -19.84 -10.44 -7.39
C GLU A 269 -20.32 -11.67 -8.17
N TRP A 270 -21.61 -11.97 -8.08
CA TRP A 270 -22.23 -13.12 -8.71
C TRP A 270 -23.19 -12.64 -9.78
N ILE A 271 -23.10 -13.22 -10.98
CA ILE A 271 -24.00 -12.90 -12.10
C ILE A 271 -24.93 -14.10 -12.40
N PHE A 272 -26.19 -13.79 -12.70
CA PHE A 272 -27.23 -14.75 -13.05
C PHE A 272 -27.48 -14.67 -14.55
N ASP A 273 -26.53 -15.11 -15.36
CA ASP A 273 -26.55 -15.04 -16.82
C ASP A 273 -26.96 -16.34 -17.51
N THR A 274 -27.36 -17.37 -16.77
CA THR A 274 -27.88 -18.64 -17.31
C THR A 274 -29.28 -18.44 -17.92
N LEU A 275 -29.62 -19.23 -18.93
CA LEU A 275 -30.95 -19.18 -19.60
C LEU A 275 -32.11 -19.28 -18.60
N ASP A 276 -31.97 -20.11 -17.59
CA ASP A 276 -32.95 -20.28 -16.53
C ASP A 276 -32.82 -19.18 -15.44
N GLY A 277 -31.68 -18.43 -15.41
CA GLY A 277 -31.38 -17.36 -14.48
C GLY A 277 -31.34 -17.77 -13.02
N VAL A 278 -31.09 -19.05 -12.75
CA VAL A 278 -31.14 -19.65 -11.42
C VAL A 278 -29.76 -19.90 -10.86
N GLU A 279 -28.86 -20.43 -11.70
CA GLU A 279 -27.51 -20.76 -11.25
C GLU A 279 -26.58 -19.53 -11.34
N PRO A 280 -26.06 -19.03 -10.21
CA PRO A 280 -25.14 -17.91 -10.22
C PRO A 280 -23.72 -18.34 -10.60
N ARG A 281 -23.03 -17.49 -11.33
CA ARG A 281 -21.62 -17.63 -11.66
C ARG A 281 -20.83 -16.51 -11.00
N LEU A 282 -19.71 -16.85 -10.39
CA LEU A 282 -18.79 -15.84 -9.84
C LEU A 282 -18.22 -14.99 -10.99
N LEU A 283 -18.52 -13.70 -11.01
CA LEU A 283 -18.05 -12.75 -12.02
C LEU A 283 -16.71 -12.16 -11.61
N LYS A 284 -16.64 -11.58 -10.41
CA LYS A 284 -15.43 -10.99 -9.86
C LYS A 284 -15.33 -11.30 -8.36
N SER A 285 -14.10 -11.29 -7.86
CA SER A 285 -13.83 -11.35 -6.44
C SER A 285 -12.65 -10.46 -6.08
N ARG A 286 -12.75 -9.79 -4.95
CA ARG A 286 -11.64 -9.13 -4.26
C ARG A 286 -11.47 -9.78 -2.91
N SER A 287 -10.26 -10.13 -2.55
CA SER A 287 -9.98 -10.74 -1.25
C SER A 287 -8.66 -10.26 -0.71
N GLY A 288 -8.62 -10.03 0.58
CA GLY A 288 -7.43 -9.84 1.40
C GLY A 288 -7.09 -11.11 2.19
N HIS A 289 -6.16 -11.01 3.12
CA HIS A 289 -5.95 -12.06 4.11
C HIS A 289 -7.11 -12.08 5.10
N HIS A 290 -7.53 -13.27 5.53
CA HIS A 290 -8.52 -13.42 6.60
C HIS A 290 -7.89 -13.76 7.96
N ALA A 291 -6.56 -13.91 7.98
CA ALA A 291 -5.79 -14.03 9.20
C ALA A 291 -4.57 -13.09 9.15
N PRO A 292 -4.03 -12.67 10.29
CA PRO A 292 -2.91 -11.73 10.34
C PRO A 292 -1.70 -12.21 9.53
N PRO A 293 -1.05 -11.32 8.74
CA PRO A 293 0.18 -11.62 8.04
C PRO A 293 1.32 -11.87 9.02
N THR A 294 2.02 -12.98 8.85
CA THR A 294 3.16 -13.37 9.68
C THR A 294 4.49 -12.96 9.08
N LYS A 295 4.56 -12.87 7.75
CA LYS A 295 5.76 -12.44 7.03
C LYS A 295 5.41 -11.65 5.80
N ILE A 296 6.07 -10.50 5.64
CA ILE A 296 5.93 -9.62 4.48
C ILE A 296 7.31 -9.33 3.88
N GLU A 297 7.36 -9.15 2.56
CA GLU A 297 8.57 -8.79 1.83
C GLU A 297 8.21 -8.04 0.55
N PHE A 298 8.91 -6.93 0.26
CA PHE A 298 8.79 -6.28 -1.04
C PHE A 298 9.33 -7.18 -2.14
N TYR A 299 8.65 -7.20 -3.27
CA TYR A 299 9.03 -7.97 -4.44
C TYR A 299 9.44 -7.06 -5.60
N GLY A 300 10.57 -7.40 -6.22
CA GLY A 300 11.10 -6.68 -7.37
C GLY A 300 11.87 -5.43 -7.00
N SER A 301 12.64 -4.93 -7.94
CA SER A 301 13.43 -3.70 -7.80
C SER A 301 12.59 -2.43 -7.86
N ASP A 302 11.37 -2.51 -8.42
CA ASP A 302 10.46 -1.37 -8.59
C ASP A 302 9.70 -0.99 -7.31
N GLY A 303 9.64 -1.85 -6.29
CA GLY A 303 8.91 -1.61 -5.06
C GLY A 303 7.38 -1.51 -5.20
N HIS A 304 6.81 -2.01 -6.32
CA HIS A 304 5.38 -1.92 -6.59
C HIS A 304 4.54 -3.03 -5.96
N PHE A 305 5.16 -4.13 -5.58
CA PHE A 305 4.48 -5.29 -5.05
C PHE A 305 5.03 -5.70 -3.69
N ILE A 306 4.12 -6.11 -2.81
CA ILE A 306 4.45 -6.74 -1.53
C ILE A 306 3.91 -8.18 -1.57
N MET A 307 4.78 -9.12 -1.27
CA MET A 307 4.39 -10.50 -1.00
C MET A 307 4.10 -10.66 0.48
N SER A 308 3.04 -11.37 0.81
CA SER A 308 2.60 -11.58 2.18
C SER A 308 2.15 -13.01 2.40
N ALA A 309 2.61 -13.59 3.49
CA ALA A 309 2.18 -14.89 3.98
C ALA A 309 1.48 -14.72 5.32
N ALA A 310 0.33 -15.36 5.51
CA ALA A 310 -0.49 -15.23 6.70
C ALA A 310 -0.89 -16.57 7.32
N GLY A 311 -1.58 -16.49 8.46
CA GLY A 311 -2.13 -17.65 9.16
C GLY A 311 -3.23 -18.40 8.38
N ASP A 312 -3.80 -17.76 7.38
CA ASP A 312 -4.82 -18.32 6.46
C ASP A 312 -4.26 -19.33 5.44
N ARG A 313 -2.97 -19.69 5.57
CA ARG A 313 -2.27 -20.63 4.68
C ARG A 313 -2.19 -20.16 3.22
N SER A 314 -2.41 -18.90 2.96
CA SER A 314 -2.29 -18.27 1.64
C SER A 314 -0.97 -17.51 1.50
N LEU A 315 -0.48 -17.43 0.27
CA LEU A 315 0.58 -16.52 -0.15
C LEU A 315 -0.05 -15.53 -1.11
N ARG A 316 0.01 -14.23 -0.79
CA ARG A 316 -0.64 -13.18 -1.57
C ARG A 316 0.38 -12.17 -2.06
N ILE A 317 0.01 -11.52 -3.16
CA ILE A 317 0.72 -10.39 -3.74
C ILE A 317 -0.23 -9.21 -3.64
N PHE A 318 0.23 -8.12 -3.03
CA PHE A 318 -0.47 -6.85 -2.98
C PHE A 318 0.24 -5.82 -3.84
N SER A 319 -0.50 -5.11 -4.67
CA SER A 319 0.02 -3.99 -5.45
C SER A 319 -0.20 -2.69 -4.69
N LEU A 320 0.83 -1.86 -4.59
CA LEU A 320 0.75 -0.54 -3.96
C LEU A 320 0.03 0.50 -4.83
N ILE A 321 0.01 0.29 -6.15
CA ILE A 321 -0.51 1.25 -7.10
C ILE A 321 -1.96 0.94 -7.48
N ARG A 322 -2.28 -0.36 -7.71
CA ARG A 322 -3.58 -0.80 -8.20
C ARG A 322 -4.05 -2.04 -7.46
N ASP A 323 -5.05 -1.89 -6.62
CA ASP A 323 -5.62 -3.01 -5.86
C ASP A 323 -6.15 -4.14 -6.75
N SER A 324 -6.56 -3.83 -7.99
CA SER A 324 -6.99 -4.85 -8.96
C SER A 324 -5.90 -5.85 -9.37
N GLN A 325 -4.63 -5.53 -9.09
CA GLN A 325 -3.49 -6.42 -9.35
C GLN A 325 -3.13 -7.28 -8.12
N SER A 326 -3.79 -7.04 -6.99
CA SER A 326 -3.62 -7.84 -5.79
C SER A 326 -4.28 -9.21 -5.99
N VAL A 327 -3.54 -10.29 -5.78
CA VAL A 327 -3.97 -11.66 -6.10
C VAL A 327 -3.39 -12.67 -5.12
N GLU A 328 -4.19 -13.69 -4.78
CA GLU A 328 -3.70 -14.90 -4.11
C GLU A 328 -2.98 -15.81 -5.11
N LEU A 329 -1.82 -16.35 -4.72
CA LEU A 329 -1.13 -17.36 -5.52
C LEU A 329 -1.88 -18.69 -5.41
N SER A 330 -2.28 -19.22 -6.58
CA SER A 330 -3.13 -20.40 -6.68
C SER A 330 -2.44 -21.67 -6.20
N GLN A 331 -3.11 -22.43 -5.34
CA GLN A 331 -2.75 -23.79 -4.93
C GLN A 331 -3.53 -24.87 -5.72
N GLY A 332 -4.23 -24.48 -6.78
CA GLY A 332 -5.17 -25.34 -7.53
C GLY A 332 -4.56 -26.61 -8.12
N SER A 333 -3.25 -26.64 -8.39
CA SER A 333 -2.59 -27.86 -8.88
C SER A 333 -2.53 -28.98 -7.82
N ILE A 334 -2.46 -28.64 -6.55
CA ILE A 334 -2.53 -29.59 -5.43
C ILE A 334 -3.96 -30.08 -5.27
N LEU A 335 -4.93 -29.17 -5.29
CA LEU A 335 -6.36 -29.50 -5.18
C LEU A 335 -6.81 -30.43 -6.30
N LYS A 336 -6.39 -30.21 -7.55
CA LYS A 336 -6.70 -31.10 -8.69
C LYS A 336 -6.13 -32.52 -8.52
N LYS A 337 -4.98 -32.70 -7.88
CA LYS A 337 -4.42 -34.00 -7.60
C LYS A 337 -5.22 -34.76 -6.53
N PHE A 338 -5.73 -34.08 -5.53
CA PHE A 338 -6.56 -34.67 -4.48
C PHE A 338 -7.97 -35.04 -4.96
N ASN A 339 -8.59 -34.21 -5.81
CA ASN A 339 -9.92 -34.53 -6.37
C ASN A 339 -9.92 -35.76 -7.29
N LYS A 340 -8.75 -36.19 -7.76
CA LYS A 340 -8.60 -37.47 -8.48
C LYS A 340 -8.51 -38.67 -7.57
N SER A 341 -8.11 -38.52 -6.31
CA SER A 341 -8.18 -39.57 -5.31
C SER A 341 -9.58 -39.53 -4.68
N LYS A 342 -10.34 -40.60 -4.88
CA LYS A 342 -11.77 -40.78 -4.52
C LYS A 342 -12.07 -40.70 -3.01
N ASP A 343 -11.27 -40.07 -2.19
CA ASP A 343 -11.57 -39.86 -0.78
C ASP A 343 -12.55 -38.69 -0.61
N HIS A 344 -13.82 -39.01 -0.65
CA HIS A 344 -14.92 -38.13 -0.28
C HIS A 344 -14.80 -37.78 1.20
N ILE A 345 -14.87 -36.51 1.54
CA ILE A 345 -15.00 -35.90 2.87
C ILE A 345 -13.70 -35.29 3.41
N ARG A 346 -13.22 -34.22 2.76
CA ARG A 346 -12.39 -33.28 3.47
C ARG A 346 -12.74 -31.87 3.00
N SER A 347 -12.93 -30.94 3.94
CA SER A 347 -13.12 -29.52 3.62
C SER A 347 -11.94 -29.01 2.80
N ILE A 348 -12.16 -28.07 1.91
CA ILE A 348 -11.13 -27.45 1.06
C ILE A 348 -9.93 -26.97 1.89
N ASP A 349 -10.19 -26.51 3.11
CA ASP A 349 -9.17 -26.03 4.03
C ASP A 349 -8.17 -27.09 4.49
N THR A 350 -8.57 -28.36 4.55
CA THR A 350 -7.63 -29.42 4.90
C THR A 350 -6.66 -29.74 3.76
N LEU A 351 -6.97 -29.31 2.54
CA LEU A 351 -6.18 -29.54 1.34
C LEU A 351 -5.16 -28.42 1.07
N LYS A 352 -5.35 -27.23 1.66
CA LYS A 352 -4.36 -26.16 1.57
C LYS A 352 -3.07 -26.58 2.29
N LEU A 353 -1.94 -26.09 1.80
CA LEU A 353 -0.65 -26.29 2.47
C LEU A 353 -0.68 -25.75 3.89
N PRO A 354 0.14 -26.30 4.81
CA PRO A 354 0.29 -25.72 6.14
C PRO A 354 0.76 -24.26 6.06
N GLN A 355 0.57 -23.50 7.15
CA GLN A 355 0.97 -22.11 7.25
C GLN A 355 2.43 -21.90 6.86
N ILE A 356 2.69 -20.83 6.13
CA ILE A 356 4.03 -20.42 5.70
C ILE A 356 4.73 -19.74 6.88
N THR A 357 5.90 -20.23 7.24
CA THR A 357 6.76 -19.66 8.28
C THR A 357 7.71 -18.62 7.73
N GLN A 358 8.27 -18.91 6.57
CA GLN A 358 9.20 -18.03 5.87
C GLN A 358 9.11 -18.27 4.37
N PHE A 359 9.36 -17.25 3.61
CA PHE A 359 9.53 -17.34 2.17
C PHE A 359 10.70 -16.45 1.74
N SER A 360 11.24 -16.74 0.58
CA SER A 360 12.24 -15.91 -0.10
C SER A 360 11.93 -15.82 -1.58
N SER A 361 12.21 -14.68 -2.18
CA SER A 361 11.90 -14.38 -3.57
C SER A 361 13.12 -13.83 -4.31
N SER A 362 13.14 -14.00 -5.65
CA SER A 362 14.13 -13.37 -6.53
C SER A 362 13.48 -12.98 -7.84
N GLU A 363 13.71 -11.77 -8.31
CA GLU A 363 13.15 -11.25 -9.58
C GLU A 363 13.92 -11.74 -10.81
N VAL A 364 15.22 -12.05 -10.65
CA VAL A 364 16.18 -12.21 -11.76
C VAL A 364 15.73 -13.23 -12.80
N LYS A 365 15.15 -14.36 -12.37
CA LYS A 365 14.75 -15.47 -13.24
C LYS A 365 13.24 -15.71 -13.29
N GLN A 366 12.43 -14.72 -12.97
CA GLN A 366 10.96 -14.86 -12.88
C GLN A 366 10.28 -15.30 -14.18
N LYS A 367 10.90 -15.04 -15.35
CA LYS A 367 10.36 -15.42 -16.67
C LYS A 367 10.75 -16.85 -17.09
N GLU A 368 11.75 -17.43 -16.46
CA GLU A 368 12.34 -18.71 -16.89
C GLU A 368 11.84 -19.89 -16.06
N TRP A 369 11.75 -19.73 -14.73
CA TRP A 369 11.28 -20.78 -13.80
C TRP A 369 10.68 -20.22 -12.52
N ASP A 370 10.30 -21.11 -11.60
CA ASP A 370 9.76 -20.76 -10.29
C ASP A 370 10.78 -19.94 -9.50
N ASN A 371 10.36 -18.79 -9.00
CA ASN A 371 11.26 -17.78 -8.45
C ASN A 371 11.00 -17.44 -6.98
N VAL A 372 10.10 -18.16 -6.31
CA VAL A 372 9.80 -18.01 -4.88
C VAL A 372 9.89 -19.38 -4.22
N ILE A 373 10.45 -19.44 -3.01
CA ILE A 373 10.50 -20.64 -2.15
C ILE A 373 9.74 -20.33 -0.86
N SER A 374 8.88 -21.24 -0.41
CA SER A 374 8.18 -21.13 0.87
C SER A 374 8.47 -22.33 1.77
N CYS A 375 8.67 -22.07 3.05
CA CYS A 375 8.77 -23.03 4.13
C CYS A 375 7.47 -23.09 4.90
N HIS A 376 7.05 -24.27 5.28
CA HIS A 376 5.78 -24.51 5.96
C HIS A 376 5.99 -25.13 7.33
N ILE A 377 5.08 -24.84 8.27
CA ILE A 377 5.11 -25.40 9.63
C ILE A 377 5.13 -26.93 9.55
N ASN A 378 6.06 -27.55 10.27
CA ASN A 378 6.18 -29.01 10.43
C ASN A 378 6.23 -29.78 9.10
N ASN A 379 6.79 -29.18 8.06
CA ASN A 379 6.97 -29.82 6.75
C ASN A 379 8.45 -30.02 6.44
N ASN A 380 8.79 -31.21 5.87
CA ASN A 380 10.13 -31.57 5.42
C ASN A 380 10.40 -31.19 3.96
N GLY A 381 9.44 -30.52 3.29
CA GLY A 381 9.55 -30.09 1.89
C GLY A 381 9.19 -28.62 1.73
N ALA A 382 10.11 -27.80 1.24
CA ALA A 382 9.83 -26.45 0.79
C ALA A 382 9.18 -26.47 -0.59
N ARG A 383 8.28 -25.53 -0.85
CA ARG A 383 7.54 -25.43 -2.12
C ARG A 383 8.08 -24.28 -2.96
N THR A 384 8.12 -24.50 -4.26
CA THR A 384 8.41 -23.44 -5.22
C THR A 384 7.12 -22.80 -5.72
N TRP A 385 7.19 -21.51 -6.07
CA TRP A 385 6.06 -20.73 -6.62
C TRP A 385 6.57 -19.87 -7.77
N SER A 386 5.69 -19.56 -8.70
CA SER A 386 5.96 -18.65 -9.79
C SER A 386 5.17 -17.36 -9.59
N PHE A 387 5.88 -16.23 -9.51
CA PHE A 387 5.26 -14.90 -9.45
C PHE A 387 4.51 -14.58 -10.75
N GLN A 388 5.05 -14.97 -11.91
CA GLN A 388 4.46 -14.68 -13.21
C GLN A 388 3.16 -15.44 -13.43
N SER A 389 3.15 -16.76 -13.16
CA SER A 389 1.95 -17.60 -13.32
C SER A 389 0.97 -17.47 -12.15
N LYS A 390 1.36 -16.75 -11.09
CA LYS A 390 0.58 -16.55 -9.85
C LYS A 390 0.07 -17.88 -9.25
N ALA A 391 0.91 -18.88 -9.28
CA ALA A 391 0.56 -20.23 -8.86
C ALA A 391 1.74 -20.96 -8.22
N ILE A 392 1.39 -22.04 -7.50
CA ILE A 392 2.38 -22.97 -6.95
C ILE A 392 3.14 -23.65 -8.07
N GLY A 393 4.45 -23.76 -7.90
CA GLY A 393 5.37 -24.38 -8.85
C GLY A 393 5.34 -25.90 -8.82
N LYS A 394 6.20 -26.49 -9.65
CA LYS A 394 6.27 -27.94 -9.83
C LYS A 394 7.13 -28.66 -8.80
N HIS A 395 8.11 -27.95 -8.22
CA HIS A 395 9.18 -28.58 -7.44
C HIS A 395 8.88 -28.55 -5.94
N VAL A 396 9.31 -29.61 -5.28
CA VAL A 396 9.30 -29.76 -3.82
C VAL A 396 10.73 -30.08 -3.40
N LEU A 397 11.33 -29.16 -2.68
CA LEU A 397 12.71 -29.28 -2.19
C LEU A 397 12.66 -29.97 -0.83
N ARG A 398 13.05 -31.24 -0.76
CA ARG A 398 12.96 -32.05 0.46
C ARG A 398 14.32 -32.15 1.12
N THR A 399 14.35 -32.09 2.47
CA THR A 399 15.54 -32.40 3.25
C THR A 399 15.91 -33.88 3.10
N LEU A 400 17.20 -34.20 2.99
CA LEU A 400 17.68 -35.59 2.87
C LEU A 400 17.56 -36.39 4.19
N ASP A 401 17.59 -35.67 5.31
CA ASP A 401 17.45 -36.22 6.66
C ASP A 401 16.02 -36.32 7.17
N GLY A 402 15.03 -35.90 6.38
CA GLY A 402 13.62 -35.92 6.75
C GLY A 402 13.22 -34.89 7.82
N SER A 403 14.12 -34.01 8.26
CA SER A 403 13.86 -33.00 9.27
C SER A 403 13.01 -31.83 8.73
N TYR A 404 12.33 -31.11 9.63
CA TYR A 404 11.47 -29.99 9.26
C TYR A 404 12.29 -28.79 8.78
N ILE A 405 11.84 -28.15 7.69
CA ILE A 405 12.47 -26.95 7.16
C ILE A 405 11.98 -25.74 7.95
N LYS A 406 12.91 -24.88 8.33
CA LYS A 406 12.62 -23.63 9.03
C LYS A 406 12.90 -22.39 8.19
N VAL A 407 13.92 -22.45 7.34
CA VAL A 407 14.47 -21.29 6.65
C VAL A 407 14.72 -21.61 5.19
N SER A 408 14.47 -20.64 4.33
CA SER A 408 14.83 -20.67 2.91
C SER A 408 15.50 -19.39 2.47
N SER A 409 16.36 -19.48 1.47
CA SER A 409 16.98 -18.36 0.79
C SER A 409 17.19 -18.69 -0.68
N ILE A 410 17.12 -17.71 -1.56
CA ILE A 410 17.44 -17.85 -2.98
C ILE A 410 18.73 -17.09 -3.25
N SER A 411 19.62 -17.68 -4.05
CA SER A 411 20.85 -17.01 -4.48
C SER A 411 20.56 -15.74 -5.28
N ALA A 412 21.42 -14.74 -5.21
CA ALA A 412 21.28 -13.49 -5.95
C ALA A 412 21.12 -13.72 -7.48
N CYS A 413 21.74 -14.75 -8.05
CA CYS A 413 21.59 -15.13 -9.46
C CYS A 413 20.24 -15.82 -9.79
N GLY A 414 19.41 -16.16 -8.78
CA GLY A 414 18.13 -16.85 -8.98
C GLY A 414 18.22 -18.33 -9.38
N ASN A 415 19.43 -18.92 -9.53
CA ASN A 415 19.60 -20.29 -10.02
C ASN A 415 19.50 -21.34 -8.91
N PHE A 416 19.85 -20.98 -7.67
CA PHE A 416 19.93 -21.90 -6.55
C PHE A 416 19.03 -21.47 -5.40
N GLY A 417 18.38 -22.44 -4.79
CA GLY A 417 17.63 -22.29 -3.55
C GLY A 417 18.32 -23.02 -2.41
N PHE A 418 18.41 -22.39 -1.27
CA PHE A 418 18.93 -22.96 -0.03
C PHE A 418 17.79 -23.22 0.94
N ILE A 419 17.85 -24.37 1.62
CA ILE A 419 16.93 -24.71 2.70
C ILE A 419 17.71 -25.11 3.94
N GLY A 420 17.25 -24.62 5.09
CA GLY A 420 17.79 -24.93 6.40
C GLY A 420 16.78 -25.63 7.28
N SER A 421 17.22 -26.67 7.98
CA SER A 421 16.34 -27.51 8.78
C SER A 421 16.50 -27.32 10.28
N SER A 422 15.60 -27.95 11.03
CA SER A 422 15.62 -28.01 12.48
C SER A 422 16.73 -28.89 13.07
N SER A 423 17.33 -29.77 12.26
CA SER A 423 18.44 -30.64 12.66
C SER A 423 19.82 -30.05 12.39
N GLY A 424 19.88 -28.87 11.76
CA GLY A 424 21.15 -28.28 11.33
C GLY A 424 21.56 -28.64 9.88
N TYR A 425 20.70 -29.30 9.11
CA TYR A 425 20.94 -29.60 7.70
C TYR A 425 20.78 -28.33 6.85
N ILE A 426 21.73 -28.09 5.92
CA ILE A 426 21.64 -27.06 4.89
C ILE A 426 21.81 -27.73 3.54
N GLY A 427 20.82 -27.59 2.67
CA GLY A 427 20.81 -28.15 1.31
C GLY A 427 20.71 -27.07 0.25
N MET A 428 21.45 -27.24 -0.84
CA MET A 428 21.39 -26.42 -2.04
C MET A 428 20.68 -27.17 -3.17
N TYR A 429 19.72 -26.52 -3.79
CA TYR A 429 18.90 -27.07 -4.86
C TYR A 429 18.94 -26.17 -6.08
N ASN A 430 18.89 -26.77 -7.27
CA ASN A 430 18.72 -26.00 -8.49
C ASN A 430 17.24 -25.62 -8.65
N MET A 431 16.93 -24.34 -8.81
CA MET A 431 15.56 -23.83 -8.91
C MET A 431 14.84 -24.30 -10.18
N GLN A 432 15.55 -24.42 -11.29
CA GLN A 432 14.99 -24.85 -12.58
C GLN A 432 14.54 -26.32 -12.56
N SER A 433 15.36 -27.22 -11.99
CA SER A 433 15.11 -28.66 -12.03
C SER A 433 14.56 -29.24 -10.72
N GLY A 434 14.64 -28.51 -9.61
CA GLY A 434 14.28 -29.00 -8.28
C GLY A 434 15.25 -30.03 -7.71
N ILE A 435 16.39 -30.31 -8.39
CA ILE A 435 17.33 -31.35 -8.02
C ILE A 435 18.29 -30.85 -6.93
N HIS A 436 18.46 -31.64 -5.90
CA HIS A 436 19.50 -31.43 -4.90
C HIS A 436 20.90 -31.40 -5.54
N ARG A 437 21.67 -30.36 -5.22
CA ARG A 437 23.04 -30.21 -5.76
C ARG A 437 24.12 -30.51 -4.73
N ARG A 438 23.98 -29.95 -3.55
CA ARG A 438 25.00 -30.09 -2.49
C ARG A 438 24.37 -30.00 -1.11
N THR A 439 25.02 -30.66 -0.17
CA THR A 439 24.75 -30.50 1.27
C THR A 439 25.93 -29.79 1.90
N PHE A 440 25.69 -28.77 2.65
CA PHE A 440 26.68 -28.08 3.44
C PHE A 440 26.78 -28.79 4.80
N ALA A 441 27.71 -29.74 4.87
CA ALA A 441 28.00 -30.53 6.03
C ALA A 441 29.50 -30.61 6.18
N GLY A 442 30.02 -30.03 7.25
CA GLY A 442 31.42 -30.16 7.66
C GLY A 442 31.54 -31.05 8.90
N GLU A 443 32.74 -31.27 9.39
CA GLU A 443 32.99 -31.95 10.67
C GLU A 443 32.34 -31.16 11.83
N ASP A 444 32.23 -29.82 11.69
CA ASP A 444 31.55 -28.89 12.60
C ASP A 444 30.15 -28.50 12.13
N LYS A 445 29.34 -29.44 11.65
CA LYS A 445 27.97 -29.14 11.24
C LYS A 445 27.15 -28.52 12.41
N HIS A 446 26.20 -27.63 12.06
CA HIS A 446 25.29 -27.12 13.06
C HIS A 446 24.54 -28.28 13.74
N MET A 447 24.64 -28.38 15.09
CA MET A 447 23.94 -29.39 15.86
C MET A 447 22.52 -28.97 16.26
N LYS A 448 22.16 -27.71 16.03
CA LYS A 448 20.87 -27.11 16.37
C LYS A 448 20.18 -26.57 15.13
N ALA A 449 18.92 -26.21 15.32
CA ALA A 449 18.08 -25.63 14.28
C ALA A 449 18.72 -24.39 13.64
N ILE A 450 18.61 -24.30 12.32
CA ILE A 450 19.07 -23.14 11.55
C ILE A 450 18.00 -22.06 11.63
N SER A 451 18.39 -20.86 12.11
CA SER A 451 17.50 -19.71 12.27
C SER A 451 17.55 -18.74 11.08
N GLY A 452 18.59 -18.78 10.26
CA GLY A 452 18.71 -17.90 9.09
C GLY A 452 19.73 -18.43 8.07
N ILE A 453 19.49 -18.13 6.80
CA ILE A 453 20.41 -18.38 5.69
C ILE A 453 20.41 -17.14 4.82
N ALA A 454 21.59 -16.67 4.44
CA ALA A 454 21.76 -15.59 3.50
C ALA A 454 22.79 -15.99 2.45
N SER A 455 22.64 -15.51 1.22
CA SER A 455 23.60 -15.73 0.12
C SER A 455 24.04 -14.39 -0.43
N ASP A 456 25.35 -14.24 -0.57
CA ASP A 456 25.98 -13.08 -1.18
C ASP A 456 25.92 -13.14 -2.72
N ALA A 457 25.97 -11.99 -3.37
CA ALA A 457 26.02 -11.83 -4.83
C ALA A 457 27.27 -12.48 -5.44
N LEU A 458 28.40 -12.46 -4.71
CA LEU A 458 29.69 -12.96 -5.15
C LEU A 458 30.01 -14.36 -4.62
N ASN A 459 29.07 -15.02 -3.94
CA ASN A 459 29.25 -16.35 -3.34
C ASN A 459 30.41 -16.46 -2.33
N ARG A 460 30.67 -15.40 -1.54
CA ARG A 460 31.80 -15.30 -0.61
C ARG A 460 31.48 -15.66 0.84
N ILE A 461 30.35 -16.25 1.10
CA ILE A 461 29.81 -16.43 2.46
C ILE A 461 30.73 -17.29 3.34
N ILE A 462 30.40 -17.33 4.64
CA ILE A 462 31.00 -18.16 5.73
C ILE A 462 31.21 -19.64 5.30
N TRP A 463 30.43 -20.11 4.34
CA TRP A 463 30.61 -21.37 3.62
C TRP A 463 31.06 -21.12 2.19
N ASP A 464 32.09 -21.84 1.74
CA ASP A 464 32.50 -21.79 0.34
C ASP A 464 31.43 -22.48 -0.54
N PHE A 465 30.87 -21.75 -1.48
CA PHE A 465 29.85 -22.24 -2.40
C PHE A 465 30.34 -23.42 -3.26
N ASN A 466 31.59 -23.39 -3.67
CA ASN A 466 32.17 -24.41 -4.56
C ASN A 466 32.60 -25.69 -3.83
N THR A 467 33.16 -25.57 -2.66
CA THR A 467 33.67 -26.70 -1.89
C THR A 467 32.71 -27.22 -0.83
N ALA A 468 31.65 -26.43 -0.51
CA ALA A 468 30.72 -26.69 0.60
C ALA A 468 31.44 -26.83 1.97
N LYS A 469 32.62 -26.24 2.12
CA LYS A 469 33.36 -26.22 3.39
C LYS A 469 33.15 -24.92 4.14
N ILE A 470 33.29 -24.98 5.46
CA ILE A 470 33.26 -23.80 6.34
C ILE A 470 34.53 -22.98 6.10
N LYS A 471 34.36 -21.71 5.77
CA LYS A 471 35.48 -20.75 5.60
C LYS A 471 35.81 -20.07 6.92
N SER A 472 34.80 -19.65 7.65
CA SER A 472 34.93 -18.95 8.94
C SER A 472 33.77 -19.30 9.87
N THR A 473 34.01 -19.25 11.17
CA THR A 473 33.00 -19.45 12.22
C THR A 473 33.08 -18.32 13.21
N ILE A 474 31.99 -17.57 13.36
CA ILE A 474 31.88 -16.47 14.32
C ILE A 474 31.04 -16.95 15.50
N LYS A 475 31.63 -16.97 16.70
CA LYS A 475 30.94 -17.37 17.92
C LYS A 475 30.28 -16.17 18.59
N ILE A 476 28.96 -16.20 18.71
CA ILE A 476 28.14 -15.24 19.43
C ILE A 476 27.67 -15.92 20.71
N GLY A 477 27.80 -15.24 21.84
CA GLY A 477 27.53 -15.83 23.16
C GLY A 477 26.07 -16.19 23.44
N SER A 478 25.12 -15.74 22.61
CA SER A 478 23.67 -15.95 22.74
C SER A 478 23.06 -16.61 21.50
N PRO A 479 21.91 -17.29 21.63
CA PRO A 479 21.19 -17.88 20.51
C PRO A 479 20.76 -16.81 19.49
N ILE A 480 20.87 -17.15 18.20
CA ILE A 480 20.47 -16.27 17.10
C ILE A 480 19.02 -16.57 16.72
N SER A 481 18.17 -15.54 16.68
CA SER A 481 16.77 -15.65 16.30
C SER A 481 16.54 -15.33 14.82
N ALA A 482 17.22 -14.34 14.26
CA ALA A 482 17.07 -13.92 12.87
C ALA A 482 18.39 -13.42 12.26
N LEU A 483 18.48 -13.51 10.95
CA LEU A 483 19.58 -13.03 10.13
C LEU A 483 19.05 -12.19 8.98
N ARG A 484 19.71 -11.05 8.69
CA ARG A 484 19.48 -10.25 7.49
C ARG A 484 20.80 -9.81 6.90
N PHE A 485 20.90 -9.93 5.60
CA PHE A 485 22.08 -9.58 4.83
C PHE A 485 21.79 -8.39 3.93
N HIS A 486 22.71 -7.44 3.88
CA HIS A 486 22.67 -6.32 2.94
C HIS A 486 23.66 -6.60 1.80
N THR A 487 23.16 -6.64 0.57
CA THR A 487 23.92 -7.11 -0.59
C THR A 487 24.96 -6.11 -1.09
N GLU A 488 24.79 -4.82 -0.84
CA GLU A 488 25.69 -3.80 -1.36
C GLU A 488 26.88 -3.52 -0.44
N ASN A 489 26.68 -3.61 0.89
CA ASN A 489 27.70 -3.25 1.88
C ASN A 489 28.33 -4.48 2.56
N ASP A 490 28.01 -5.68 2.13
CA ASP A 490 28.50 -6.95 2.73
C ASP A 490 28.28 -7.06 4.25
N LEU A 491 27.28 -6.33 4.78
CA LEU A 491 26.94 -6.31 6.18
C LEU A 491 25.87 -7.34 6.53
N LEU A 492 26.12 -8.07 7.60
CA LEU A 492 25.21 -9.05 8.16
C LEU A 492 24.67 -8.56 9.51
N ALA A 493 23.36 -8.34 9.59
CA ALA A 493 22.68 -8.05 10.84
C ALA A 493 22.17 -9.34 11.48
N ILE A 494 22.46 -9.52 12.74
CA ILE A 494 22.11 -10.67 13.56
C ILE A 494 21.29 -10.22 14.74
N VAL A 495 20.12 -10.84 14.90
CA VAL A 495 19.30 -10.68 16.11
C VAL A 495 19.59 -11.85 17.03
N SER A 496 19.91 -11.54 18.26
CA SER A 496 20.15 -12.53 19.31
C SER A 496 19.06 -12.47 20.38
N ASP A 497 18.85 -13.56 21.10
CA ASP A 497 17.85 -13.65 22.19
C ASP A 497 18.19 -12.78 23.41
N ASP A 498 19.41 -12.21 23.47
CA ASP A 498 19.84 -11.21 24.45
C ASP A 498 19.31 -9.79 24.17
N LEU A 499 18.39 -9.62 23.20
CA LEU A 499 17.81 -8.35 22.78
C LEU A 499 18.79 -7.41 22.08
N CYS A 500 19.95 -7.91 21.68
CA CYS A 500 20.97 -7.16 20.98
C CYS A 500 20.92 -7.42 19.46
N ILE A 501 21.09 -6.36 18.68
CA ILE A 501 21.31 -6.44 17.24
C ILE A 501 22.80 -6.24 16.99
N ARG A 502 23.46 -7.24 16.40
CA ARG A 502 24.88 -7.19 16.07
C ARG A 502 25.09 -7.09 14.59
N ILE A 503 25.94 -6.16 14.17
CA ILE A 503 26.33 -5.98 12.79
C ILE A 503 27.73 -6.56 12.60
N ILE A 504 27.83 -7.44 11.66
CA ILE A 504 29.07 -8.13 11.32
C ILE A 504 29.42 -7.80 9.88
N ASP A 505 30.65 -7.45 9.67
CA ASP A 505 31.24 -7.39 8.35
C ASP A 505 31.74 -8.78 7.95
N ILE A 506 31.24 -9.25 6.82
CA ILE A 506 31.55 -10.60 6.33
C ILE A 506 32.99 -10.71 5.84
N GLU A 507 33.54 -9.62 5.31
CA GLU A 507 34.89 -9.61 4.76
C GLU A 507 35.95 -9.75 5.87
N THR A 508 35.82 -8.95 6.92
CA THR A 508 36.73 -8.96 8.06
C THR A 508 36.35 -9.97 9.14
N ASN A 509 35.13 -10.53 9.11
CA ASN A 509 34.55 -11.41 10.14
C ASN A 509 34.54 -10.80 11.55
N LYS A 510 34.38 -9.46 11.65
CA LYS A 510 34.37 -8.74 12.92
C LYS A 510 32.96 -8.15 13.18
N ILE A 511 32.62 -8.07 14.46
CA ILE A 511 31.45 -7.30 14.91
C ILE A 511 31.83 -5.83 14.84
N ILE A 512 31.09 -5.06 14.01
CA ILE A 512 31.32 -3.63 13.83
C ILE A 512 30.53 -2.83 14.85
N ARG A 513 29.25 -3.19 15.05
CA ARG A 513 28.31 -2.45 15.92
C ARG A 513 27.44 -3.41 16.71
N GLU A 514 27.04 -2.96 17.89
CA GLU A 514 26.03 -3.58 18.73
C GLU A 514 24.99 -2.53 19.12
N PHE A 515 23.71 -2.85 18.91
CA PHE A 515 22.60 -1.98 19.25
C PHE A 515 21.79 -2.61 20.37
N TRP A 516 21.67 -1.87 21.45
CA TRP A 516 20.91 -2.23 22.64
C TRP A 516 19.79 -1.22 22.86
N GLY A 517 18.67 -1.66 23.43
CA GLY A 517 17.59 -0.75 23.80
C GLY A 517 16.19 -1.36 23.74
N HIS A 518 15.93 -2.39 22.92
CA HIS A 518 14.65 -3.08 22.97
C HIS A 518 14.41 -3.73 24.33
N LYS A 519 13.18 -3.58 24.84
CA LYS A 519 12.76 -4.11 26.14
C LYS A 519 12.23 -5.54 26.09
N ASN A 520 11.90 -6.01 24.88
CA ASN A 520 11.36 -7.34 24.62
C ASN A 520 11.93 -7.93 23.34
N ARG A 521 11.62 -9.21 23.06
CA ARG A 521 12.14 -9.94 21.90
C ARG A 521 11.92 -9.19 20.61
N ILE A 522 12.95 -9.10 19.78
CA ILE A 522 12.92 -8.51 18.45
C ILE A 522 12.20 -9.48 17.51
N THR A 523 11.16 -9.02 16.81
CA THR A 523 10.36 -9.81 15.89
C THR A 523 10.97 -9.90 14.51
N ASP A 524 11.40 -8.77 13.96
CA ASP A 524 12.03 -8.71 12.63
C ASP A 524 12.97 -7.50 12.54
N LEU A 525 13.82 -7.48 11.53
CA LEU A 525 14.71 -6.36 11.22
C LEU A 525 14.97 -6.28 9.71
N ILE A 526 15.25 -5.08 9.24
CA ILE A 526 15.57 -4.80 7.84
C ILE A 526 16.59 -3.66 7.72
N PHE A 527 17.47 -3.74 6.73
CA PHE A 527 18.30 -2.62 6.32
C PHE A 527 17.52 -1.66 5.42
N SER A 528 17.85 -0.37 5.49
CA SER A 528 17.45 0.56 4.45
C SER A 528 18.17 0.24 3.13
N PRO A 529 17.60 0.55 1.96
CA PRO A 529 18.22 0.25 0.67
C PRO A 529 19.59 0.90 0.47
N ASP A 530 19.83 2.04 1.09
CA ASP A 530 21.11 2.76 1.07
C ASP A 530 22.13 2.19 2.09
N GLY A 531 21.77 1.16 2.85
CA GLY A 531 22.62 0.54 3.85
C GLY A 531 22.98 1.41 5.06
N ARG A 532 22.36 2.60 5.19
CA ARG A 532 22.66 3.54 6.27
C ARG A 532 21.90 3.22 7.56
N TRP A 533 20.64 2.79 7.44
CA TRP A 533 19.79 2.56 8.61
C TRP A 533 19.44 1.09 8.77
N ILE A 534 19.16 0.74 10.01
CA ILE A 534 18.49 -0.51 10.35
C ILE A 534 17.18 -0.16 11.03
N VAL A 535 16.09 -0.75 10.55
CA VAL A 535 14.80 -0.67 11.22
C VAL A 535 14.52 -2.01 11.89
N SER A 536 14.19 -1.97 13.17
CA SER A 536 13.88 -3.15 13.98
C SER A 536 12.52 -3.01 14.64
N THR A 537 11.82 -4.14 14.74
CA THR A 537 10.52 -4.25 15.40
C THR A 537 10.61 -5.26 16.53
N SER A 538 9.84 -5.05 17.60
CA SER A 538 9.88 -5.88 18.80
C SER A 538 8.50 -6.11 19.41
N LEU A 539 8.40 -7.14 20.26
CA LEU A 539 7.22 -7.41 21.08
C LEU A 539 6.94 -6.31 22.13
N ASP A 540 7.82 -5.31 22.28
CA ASP A 540 7.57 -4.10 23.08
C ASP A 540 6.65 -3.08 22.36
N ALA A 541 6.09 -3.47 21.20
CA ALA A 541 5.27 -2.65 20.33
C ALA A 541 5.98 -1.39 19.79
N THR A 542 7.33 -1.37 19.81
CA THR A 542 8.11 -0.27 19.23
C THR A 542 8.74 -0.64 17.91
N VAL A 543 8.84 0.37 17.04
CA VAL A 543 9.65 0.35 15.83
C VAL A 543 10.78 1.33 16.04
N ARG A 544 12.03 0.86 15.88
CA ARG A 544 13.23 1.64 16.11
C ARG A 544 14.08 1.72 14.86
N THR A 545 14.60 2.91 14.59
CA THR A 545 15.53 3.18 13.49
C THR A 545 16.89 3.54 14.01
N TRP A 546 17.88 2.76 13.61
CA TRP A 546 19.26 2.89 14.05
C TRP A 546 20.13 3.39 12.90
N ASP A 547 20.97 4.36 13.14
CA ASP A 547 21.95 4.86 12.18
C ASP A 547 23.24 4.05 12.31
N LEU A 548 23.62 3.34 11.25
CA LEU A 548 24.79 2.47 11.24
C LEU A 548 26.11 3.22 11.45
N PRO A 549 26.37 4.35 10.74
CA PRO A 549 27.62 5.08 10.88
C PRO A 549 27.83 5.61 12.30
N THR A 550 26.82 6.22 12.90
CA THR A 550 26.93 6.84 14.22
C THR A 550 26.71 5.86 15.36
N GLY A 551 26.01 4.76 15.13
CA GLY A 551 25.66 3.76 16.14
C GLY A 551 24.56 4.23 17.09
N HIS A 552 23.80 5.27 16.75
CA HIS A 552 22.77 5.85 17.60
C HIS A 552 21.35 5.54 17.15
N LEU A 553 20.41 5.57 18.10
CA LEU A 553 18.98 5.57 17.83
C LEU A 553 18.58 6.95 17.30
N ILE A 554 17.97 7.01 16.11
CA ILE A 554 17.58 8.25 15.45
C ILE A 554 16.07 8.44 15.35
N ASP A 555 15.28 7.35 15.39
CA ASP A 555 13.82 7.42 15.42
C ASP A 555 13.25 6.26 16.22
N ILE A 556 12.20 6.53 17.00
CA ILE A 556 11.46 5.55 17.77
C ILE A 556 9.99 5.94 17.82
N PHE A 557 9.13 5.00 17.50
CA PHE A 557 7.70 5.16 17.69
C PHE A 557 7.05 3.89 18.21
N ARG A 558 6.02 4.07 18.98
CA ARG A 558 5.21 2.99 19.51
C ARG A 558 3.92 2.90 18.72
N VAL A 559 3.47 1.68 18.43
CA VAL A 559 2.19 1.36 17.80
C VAL A 559 1.30 0.61 18.78
N GLU A 560 0.01 0.66 18.59
CA GLU A 560 -0.95 0.00 19.46
C GLU A 560 -0.78 -1.53 19.42
N ASN A 561 -0.71 -2.09 18.21
CA ASN A 561 -0.59 -3.54 17.99
C ASN A 561 0.86 -3.92 17.73
N VAL A 562 1.31 -5.03 18.30
CA VAL A 562 2.68 -5.53 18.16
C VAL A 562 3.03 -5.82 16.71
N PRO A 563 4.13 -5.25 16.16
CA PRO A 563 4.57 -5.53 14.80
C PRO A 563 5.19 -6.94 14.70
N THR A 564 4.77 -7.72 13.72
CA THR A 564 5.22 -9.10 13.47
C THR A 564 6.33 -9.18 12.45
N SER A 565 6.27 -8.40 11.39
CA SER A 565 7.28 -8.35 10.33
C SER A 565 7.42 -6.93 9.76
N VAL A 566 8.60 -6.62 9.28
CA VAL A 566 8.93 -5.32 8.69
C VAL A 566 9.69 -5.54 7.38
N THR A 567 9.40 -4.70 6.39
CA THR A 567 10.11 -4.70 5.10
C THR A 567 10.22 -3.28 4.56
N PHE A 568 11.31 -3.00 3.86
CA PHE A 568 11.60 -1.70 3.28
C PHE A 568 11.46 -1.75 1.75
N SER A 569 10.88 -0.72 1.15
CA SER A 569 10.83 -0.60 -0.31
C SER A 569 12.24 -0.49 -0.89
N PRO A 570 12.56 -1.17 -2.00
CA PRO A 570 13.87 -1.07 -2.66
C PRO A 570 14.24 0.37 -3.05
N ASN A 571 13.27 1.21 -3.32
CA ASN A 571 13.48 2.61 -3.66
C ASN A 571 13.68 3.52 -2.42
N GLY A 572 13.48 3.00 -1.21
CA GLY A 572 13.57 3.79 0.02
C GLY A 572 12.34 4.66 0.31
N ASP A 573 11.26 4.54 -0.47
CA ASP A 573 10.07 5.40 -0.34
C ASP A 573 9.20 5.01 0.84
N PHE A 574 9.01 3.69 1.03
CA PHE A 574 8.05 3.14 1.99
C PHE A 574 8.67 2.09 2.89
N LEU A 575 8.27 2.13 4.14
CA LEU A 575 8.40 1.04 5.08
C LEU A 575 7.04 0.34 5.20
N ALA A 576 7.01 -0.98 5.20
CA ALA A 576 5.78 -1.75 5.40
C ALA A 576 5.89 -2.58 6.67
N THR A 577 4.82 -2.59 7.47
CA THR A 577 4.72 -3.37 8.71
C THR A 577 3.46 -4.23 8.70
N SER A 578 3.53 -5.40 9.31
CA SER A 578 2.38 -6.24 9.66
C SER A 578 2.29 -6.35 11.18
N HIS A 579 1.08 -6.49 11.71
CA HIS A 579 0.82 -6.49 13.15
C HIS A 579 0.02 -7.71 13.58
N VAL A 580 0.09 -8.03 14.86
CA VAL A 580 -0.73 -9.08 15.49
C VAL A 580 -2.19 -8.66 15.43
N ASP A 581 -3.09 -9.62 15.18
CA ASP A 581 -4.55 -9.48 15.13
C ASP A 581 -5.11 -8.56 14.02
N LEU A 582 -4.26 -7.98 13.16
CA LEU A 582 -4.67 -7.15 12.05
C LEU A 582 -4.37 -7.83 10.71
N VAL A 583 -5.34 -7.85 9.82
CA VAL A 583 -5.23 -8.52 8.51
C VAL A 583 -4.57 -7.66 7.43
N GLY A 584 -4.36 -6.37 7.71
CA GLY A 584 -3.74 -5.41 6.79
C GLY A 584 -2.22 -5.37 6.84
N ILE A 585 -1.65 -4.76 5.82
CA ILE A 585 -0.24 -4.37 5.73
C ILE A 585 -0.21 -2.85 5.77
N PHE A 586 0.54 -2.28 6.69
CA PHE A 586 0.58 -0.86 6.95
C PHE A 586 1.82 -0.23 6.33
N LEU A 587 1.61 0.80 5.53
CA LEU A 587 2.66 1.53 4.82
C LEU A 587 2.98 2.83 5.54
N TRP A 588 4.26 3.09 5.68
CA TRP A 588 4.81 4.30 6.26
C TRP A 588 5.67 5.00 5.23
N VAL A 589 5.46 6.29 5.00
CA VAL A 589 6.25 7.06 4.05
C VAL A 589 7.55 7.53 4.71
N ASN A 590 8.63 7.47 3.99
CA ASN A 590 9.91 8.02 4.40
C ASN A 590 9.94 9.53 4.15
N THR A 591 9.79 10.32 5.20
CA THR A 591 9.73 11.79 5.10
C THR A 591 11.03 12.44 4.71
N THR A 592 12.18 11.77 4.90
CA THR A 592 13.49 12.32 4.49
C THR A 592 13.63 12.55 2.99
N LEU A 593 12.74 11.94 2.19
CA LEU A 593 12.69 12.15 0.74
C LEU A 593 12.00 13.47 0.35
N PHE A 594 11.16 14.01 1.21
CA PHE A 594 10.26 15.13 0.91
C PHE A 594 10.52 16.35 1.77
N SER A 595 11.05 16.16 2.99
CA SER A 595 11.32 17.21 3.96
C SER A 595 12.70 17.05 4.58
N ASN A 596 13.24 18.13 5.12
CA ASN A 596 14.47 18.10 5.92
C ASN A 596 14.12 17.58 7.32
N VAL A 597 14.56 16.37 7.61
CA VAL A 597 14.44 15.76 8.94
C VAL A 597 15.78 15.85 9.65
N THR A 598 15.78 16.43 10.84
CA THR A 598 16.98 16.46 11.66
C THR A 598 17.20 15.09 12.31
N LEU A 599 18.25 14.38 11.89
CA LEU A 599 18.64 13.10 12.44
C LEU A 599 19.42 13.31 13.77
N ARG A 600 18.67 13.59 14.83
CA ARG A 600 19.24 13.79 16.17
C ARG A 600 19.23 12.47 16.95
N ARG A 601 20.22 12.24 17.76
CA ARG A 601 20.23 11.12 18.71
C ARG A 601 19.07 11.25 19.69
N ILE A 602 18.30 10.19 19.84
CA ILE A 602 17.24 10.07 20.85
C ILE A 602 17.80 9.34 22.06
N ALA A 603 17.54 9.85 23.26
CA ALA A 603 17.87 9.17 24.50
C ALA A 603 16.83 8.06 24.77
N ASP A 604 17.29 6.91 25.31
CA ASP A 604 16.43 5.74 25.57
C ASP A 604 15.31 5.99 26.60
N GLU A 605 15.38 7.10 27.35
CA GLU A 605 14.45 7.47 28.42
C GLU A 605 13.38 8.50 27.99
N GLU A 606 13.39 8.97 26.75
CA GLU A 606 12.39 9.90 26.26
C GLU A 606 11.01 9.21 26.15
N ASP A 607 9.94 9.98 26.45
CA ASP A 607 8.56 9.51 26.31
C ASP A 607 8.27 9.12 24.86
N ILE A 608 8.05 7.82 24.65
CA ILE A 608 7.78 7.26 23.34
C ILE A 608 6.35 7.59 22.98
N SER A 609 6.16 8.41 21.97
CA SER A 609 4.83 8.76 21.49
C SER A 609 4.15 7.59 20.78
N LEU A 610 2.88 7.38 21.12
CA LEU A 610 2.00 6.45 20.41
C LEU A 610 1.67 7.04 19.03
N VAL A 611 1.80 6.22 18.00
CA VAL A 611 1.44 6.58 16.62
C VAL A 611 0.29 5.69 16.19
N GLU A 612 -0.75 6.30 15.69
CA GLU A 612 -1.88 5.59 15.09
C GLU A 612 -1.46 4.87 13.82
N LEU A 613 -2.07 3.72 13.58
CA LEU A 613 -1.78 2.94 12.37
C LEU A 613 -2.38 3.64 11.14
N PRO A 614 -1.69 3.54 9.97
CA PRO A 614 -2.22 4.09 8.73
C PRO A 614 -3.60 3.52 8.40
N THR A 615 -4.50 4.36 7.91
CA THR A 615 -5.81 3.95 7.39
C THR A 615 -5.72 3.52 5.93
N THR A 616 -6.79 2.98 5.37
CA THR A 616 -6.83 2.52 3.96
C THR A 616 -6.75 3.67 2.95
N LEU A 617 -7.18 4.88 3.32
CA LEU A 617 -7.15 6.08 2.47
C LEU A 617 -6.01 7.05 2.80
N GLY A 618 -5.21 6.74 3.80
CA GLY A 618 -4.23 7.65 4.35
C GLY A 618 -4.73 8.33 5.62
N ILE A 619 -3.96 9.26 6.15
CA ILE A 619 -4.35 10.00 7.35
C ILE A 619 -5.41 11.02 6.95
N GLU A 620 -6.54 11.03 7.67
CA GLU A 620 -7.44 12.17 7.63
C GLU A 620 -6.76 13.38 8.26
N ASP A 621 -6.76 14.49 7.52
CA ASP A 621 -6.24 15.77 7.97
C ASP A 621 -7.13 16.38 9.10
N ASN A 622 -7.20 15.72 10.25
CA ASN A 622 -7.70 16.36 11.47
C ASN A 622 -6.58 17.04 12.28
N SER A 623 -5.33 16.91 11.86
CA SER A 623 -4.27 17.78 12.29
C SER A 623 -3.95 18.72 11.13
N GLU A 624 -4.32 19.98 11.26
CA GLU A 624 -3.87 21.11 10.43
C GLU A 624 -2.32 21.15 10.27
N ASP A 625 -1.61 20.23 10.94
CA ASP A 625 -0.17 20.09 10.96
C ASP A 625 0.43 19.19 9.88
N LEU A 626 -0.34 18.38 9.12
CA LEU A 626 0.23 17.41 8.14
C LEU A 626 0.44 17.99 6.75
N PHE A 627 -0.36 19.00 6.37
CA PHE A 627 -0.17 19.84 5.18
C PHE A 627 -0.44 21.31 5.51
N ALA A 628 -0.10 21.73 6.70
CA ALA A 628 0.22 23.13 6.93
C ALA A 628 1.58 23.42 6.20
N PHE A 629 1.56 23.18 4.90
CA PHE A 629 1.98 24.22 4.03
C PHE A 629 0.95 25.35 4.24
N ASN A 630 0.97 25.97 5.42
CA ASN A 630 0.43 27.28 5.60
C ASN A 630 0.98 28.10 4.45
N SER A 631 0.11 28.36 3.49
CA SER A 631 0.35 29.36 2.46
C SER A 631 0.59 30.77 3.07
N ASN A 632 0.58 30.89 4.40
CA ASN A 632 0.84 32.11 5.16
C ASN A 632 2.07 32.03 6.07
N GLU A 633 2.70 30.84 6.24
CA GLU A 633 4.05 30.65 6.73
C GLU A 633 4.87 29.93 5.65
N VAL A 634 4.93 30.52 4.47
CA VAL A 634 6.15 30.53 3.70
C VAL A 634 7.13 31.42 4.49
N ASN A 635 7.36 31.05 5.75
CA ASN A 635 8.59 31.39 6.40
C ASN A 635 9.63 30.63 5.61
N ASP A 636 10.31 31.36 4.74
CA ASP A 636 11.56 31.02 4.09
C ASP A 636 12.30 29.91 4.84
N VAL A 637 11.96 28.65 4.52
CA VAL A 637 12.90 27.58 4.74
C VAL A 637 14.00 27.86 3.73
N SER A 638 14.90 28.75 4.13
CA SER A 638 16.08 29.05 3.32
C SER A 638 16.88 27.76 3.25
N PHE A 639 16.80 27.09 2.11
CA PHE A 639 17.66 25.94 1.79
C PHE A 639 19.10 26.43 1.59
N GLU A 640 19.54 27.35 2.46
CA GLU A 640 20.90 27.85 2.42
C GLU A 640 21.88 26.74 2.79
N THR A 641 22.83 26.58 1.93
CA THR A 641 23.90 25.61 2.16
C THR A 641 24.79 26.13 3.29
N PRO A 642 25.06 25.34 4.33
CA PRO A 642 25.94 25.79 5.42
C PRO A 642 27.32 26.15 4.91
N GLU A 643 28.00 27.02 5.64
CA GLU A 643 29.39 27.37 5.34
C GLU A 643 30.29 26.14 5.44
N GLN A 644 31.29 26.10 4.61
CA GLN A 644 32.24 24.99 4.62
C GLN A 644 33.16 25.07 5.86
N LEU A 645 33.29 23.96 6.55
CA LEU A 645 34.17 23.85 7.73
C LEU A 645 35.66 23.97 7.35
N THR A 646 36.02 23.49 6.14
CA THR A 646 37.37 23.61 5.58
C THR A 646 37.27 23.79 4.06
N GLU A 647 38.19 24.48 3.43
CA GLU A 647 38.24 24.70 1.97
C GLU A 647 38.38 23.40 1.16
N GLN A 648 38.76 22.32 1.86
CA GLN A 648 38.96 21.04 1.23
C GLN A 648 37.70 20.17 1.16
N MET A 649 36.62 20.48 1.83
CA MET A 649 35.40 19.71 1.87
C MET A 649 34.50 20.03 0.68
N ILE A 650 33.72 19.01 0.26
CA ILE A 650 32.62 19.14 -0.70
C ILE A 650 31.34 19.14 0.10
N THR A 651 30.53 20.17 -0.12
CA THR A 651 29.25 20.31 0.62
C THR A 651 28.10 19.79 -0.24
N LEU A 652 27.30 18.92 0.34
CA LEU A 652 26.04 18.46 -0.25
C LEU A 652 24.96 19.50 0.00
N SER A 653 23.90 19.50 -0.81
CA SER A 653 22.78 20.42 -0.65
C SER A 653 21.90 20.04 0.53
N SER A 654 21.27 21.04 1.13
CA SER A 654 20.23 20.82 2.18
C SER A 654 18.88 20.44 1.59
N LEU A 655 18.78 20.35 0.25
CA LEU A 655 17.52 20.01 -0.44
C LEU A 655 17.13 18.55 -0.25
N PRO A 656 15.83 18.24 -0.09
CA PRO A 656 15.32 16.89 -0.17
C PRO A 656 15.71 16.20 -1.49
N LYS A 657 16.08 14.93 -1.42
CA LYS A 657 16.50 14.12 -2.60
C LYS A 657 15.48 14.16 -3.75
N SER A 658 14.19 14.20 -3.45
CA SER A 658 13.11 14.25 -4.44
C SER A 658 13.20 15.45 -5.37
N LYS A 659 13.71 16.61 -4.93
CA LYS A 659 13.80 17.82 -5.76
C LYS A 659 14.85 17.73 -6.85
N TRP A 660 15.95 17.04 -6.66
CA TRP A 660 16.98 16.91 -7.69
C TRP A 660 17.02 15.52 -8.33
N GLN A 661 16.67 14.44 -7.62
CA GLN A 661 16.65 13.09 -8.17
C GLN A 661 15.55 12.93 -9.24
N ASN A 662 14.39 13.56 -9.04
CA ASN A 662 13.30 13.55 -10.01
C ASN A 662 13.70 14.20 -11.35
N LEU A 663 14.63 15.18 -11.35
CA LEU A 663 15.17 15.76 -12.59
C LEU A 663 15.88 14.73 -13.45
N LEU A 664 16.62 13.80 -12.86
CA LEU A 664 17.34 12.76 -13.60
C LEU A 664 16.40 11.82 -14.36
N ASN A 665 15.21 11.54 -13.79
CA ASN A 665 14.23 10.57 -14.29
C ASN A 665 12.94 11.23 -14.83
N LEU A 666 12.94 12.54 -15.06
CA LEU A 666 11.76 13.33 -15.39
C LEU A 666 11.01 12.80 -16.63
N GLU A 667 11.71 12.37 -17.66
CA GLU A 667 11.10 11.81 -18.87
C GLU A 667 10.38 10.48 -18.59
N THR A 668 10.98 9.63 -17.77
CA THR A 668 10.37 8.37 -17.37
C THR A 668 9.10 8.61 -16.55
N ILE A 669 9.14 9.59 -15.64
CA ILE A 669 7.99 10.02 -14.85
C ILE A 669 6.90 10.57 -15.76
N LYS A 670 7.24 11.47 -16.70
CA LYS A 670 6.29 12.03 -17.67
C LYS A 670 5.65 10.95 -18.56
N LYS A 671 6.43 9.96 -19.03
CA LYS A 671 5.91 8.83 -19.83
C LYS A 671 4.96 7.95 -19.02
N ARG A 672 5.26 7.68 -17.75
CA ARG A 672 4.41 6.87 -16.86
C ARG A 672 3.12 7.58 -16.48
N ASN A 673 3.18 8.90 -16.27
CA ASN A 673 2.05 9.73 -15.87
C ASN A 673 1.23 10.23 -17.06
N LYS A 674 1.68 9.99 -18.29
CA LYS A 674 0.90 10.36 -19.49
C LYS A 674 -0.42 9.60 -19.47
N PRO A 675 -1.60 10.30 -19.48
CA PRO A 675 -2.88 9.62 -19.55
C PRO A 675 -2.91 8.74 -20.80
N LYS A 676 -3.46 7.52 -20.67
CA LYS A 676 -3.68 6.67 -21.85
C LYS A 676 -4.57 7.44 -22.81
N GLU A 677 -4.07 7.70 -23.99
CA GLU A 677 -4.90 8.24 -25.06
C GLU A 677 -6.10 7.31 -25.26
N PRO A 678 -7.31 7.83 -25.39
CA PRO A 678 -8.44 7.00 -25.75
C PRO A 678 -8.08 6.25 -27.04
N PRO A 679 -8.51 4.99 -27.22
CA PRO A 679 -8.20 4.23 -28.42
C PRO A 679 -8.60 5.07 -29.63
N LYS A 680 -7.70 5.20 -30.62
CA LYS A 680 -8.01 5.89 -31.87
C LYS A 680 -9.27 5.32 -32.42
N ALA A 681 -10.24 6.18 -32.76
CA ALA A 681 -11.44 5.77 -33.45
C ALA A 681 -11.04 4.93 -34.68
N PRO A 682 -11.62 3.74 -34.90
CA PRO A 682 -11.28 2.90 -36.04
C PRO A 682 -11.44 3.72 -37.32
N GLU A 683 -10.48 3.59 -38.26
CA GLU A 683 -10.57 4.21 -39.58
C GLU A 683 -11.93 3.85 -40.20
N ARG A 684 -12.62 4.88 -40.72
CA ARG A 684 -13.98 4.75 -41.23
C ARG A 684 -14.04 3.63 -42.24
N PRO A 685 -14.80 2.54 -42.01
CA PRO A 685 -15.12 1.64 -43.10
C PRO A 685 -15.95 2.42 -44.14
N PRO A 686 -15.71 2.27 -45.46
CA PRO A 686 -16.27 3.12 -46.48
C PRO A 686 -17.80 3.11 -46.58
N PHE A 687 -18.47 2.23 -45.87
CA PHE A 687 -19.95 2.07 -45.96
C PHE A 687 -20.69 2.38 -44.65
N PHE A 688 -20.00 2.79 -43.58
CA PHE A 688 -20.63 3.06 -42.29
C PHE A 688 -20.54 4.52 -41.89
N LEU A 689 -21.60 5.04 -41.29
CA LEU A 689 -21.62 6.39 -40.73
C LEU A 689 -20.60 6.47 -39.59
N PRO A 690 -19.88 7.62 -39.45
CA PRO A 690 -18.93 7.80 -38.37
C PRO A 690 -19.63 7.73 -37.01
N THR A 691 -19.12 6.88 -36.09
CA THR A 691 -19.59 6.78 -34.72
C THR A 691 -18.67 7.56 -33.83
N LEU A 692 -19.21 8.29 -32.85
CA LEU A 692 -18.43 8.85 -31.75
C LEU A 692 -18.03 7.73 -30.77
N PRO A 693 -16.77 7.71 -30.27
CA PRO A 693 -16.40 6.76 -29.26
C PRO A 693 -17.21 7.04 -28.00
N GLY A 694 -18.12 6.16 -27.64
CA GLY A 694 -18.97 6.24 -26.48
C GLY A 694 -19.76 4.94 -26.34
N VAL A 695 -20.42 4.77 -25.19
CA VAL A 695 -21.15 3.55 -24.87
C VAL A 695 -22.36 3.35 -25.79
N ASP A 696 -22.98 4.45 -26.27
CA ASP A 696 -24.06 4.40 -27.27
C ASP A 696 -23.56 4.90 -28.64
N PRO A 697 -23.81 4.20 -29.74
CA PRO A 697 -23.46 4.66 -31.09
C PRO A 697 -24.31 5.88 -31.41
N LYS A 698 -23.73 7.07 -31.27
CA LYS A 698 -24.34 8.33 -31.74
C LYS A 698 -23.89 8.62 -33.16
N PHE A 699 -24.84 8.64 -34.09
CA PHE A 699 -24.58 9.01 -35.47
C PHE A 699 -24.55 10.53 -35.59
N ILE A 700 -23.52 11.05 -36.24
CA ILE A 700 -23.40 12.47 -36.54
C ILE A 700 -24.17 12.72 -37.83
N PRO A 701 -25.25 13.53 -37.85
CA PRO A 701 -25.94 13.88 -39.08
C PRO A 701 -25.00 14.63 -40.02
N ALA A 702 -25.08 14.35 -41.33
CA ALA A 702 -24.21 14.91 -42.36
C ALA A 702 -24.21 16.44 -42.45
N LEU A 703 -25.21 17.11 -41.87
CA LEU A 703 -25.31 18.56 -41.76
C LEU A 703 -24.35 19.21 -40.80
N ALA A 704 -23.73 18.47 -39.87
CA ALA A 704 -22.74 19.00 -38.91
C ALA A 704 -21.31 19.14 -39.49
N LEU A 705 -21.09 18.72 -40.74
CA LEU A 705 -19.80 18.80 -41.44
C LEU A 705 -19.62 20.08 -42.24
N ASN A 706 -20.64 20.94 -42.30
CA ASN A 706 -20.58 22.23 -43.05
C ASN A 706 -20.50 23.40 -42.05
N GLU A 707 -19.61 23.33 -41.08
CA GLU A 707 -19.12 24.61 -40.46
C GLU A 707 -18.32 25.35 -41.51
N SER A 708 -18.86 26.51 -41.89
CA SER A 708 -18.34 27.39 -42.96
C SER A 708 -16.87 27.74 -42.71
N GLU A 709 -16.09 27.75 -43.77
CA GLU A 709 -14.68 28.16 -43.76
C GLU A 709 -14.46 29.55 -43.11
N GLU A 710 -15.52 30.35 -42.99
CA GLU A 710 -15.48 31.68 -42.35
C GLU A 710 -15.35 31.62 -40.83
N GLU A 711 -15.95 30.63 -40.13
CA GLU A 711 -15.75 30.43 -38.68
C GLU A 711 -14.39 29.88 -38.32
N LYS A 712 -13.75 29.14 -39.23
CA LYS A 712 -12.37 28.69 -39.04
C LYS A 712 -11.36 29.85 -39.21
N LYS A 713 -11.66 30.87 -40.04
CA LYS A 713 -10.83 32.05 -40.17
C LYS A 713 -10.93 32.97 -38.96
N GLN A 714 -12.11 33.10 -38.32
CA GLN A 714 -12.26 33.92 -37.11
C GLN A 714 -11.65 33.24 -35.85
N LYS A 715 -11.50 31.91 -35.83
CA LYS A 715 -10.77 31.20 -34.75
C LYS A 715 -9.28 31.22 -34.94
N SER A 716 -8.76 31.35 -36.20
CA SER A 716 -7.33 31.40 -36.48
C SER A 716 -6.70 32.78 -36.17
N ASP A 717 -7.49 33.85 -36.15
CA ASP A 717 -6.98 35.20 -35.84
C ASP A 717 -6.85 35.50 -34.32
N LYS A 718 -7.28 34.58 -33.47
CA LYS A 718 -7.06 34.65 -32.01
C LYS A 718 -5.86 33.88 -31.52
N THR A 719 -5.12 33.19 -32.35
CA THR A 719 -3.82 32.63 -32.00
C THR A 719 -2.78 33.74 -32.00
N LEU A 720 -2.50 34.28 -30.82
CA LEU A 720 -1.33 35.15 -30.61
C LEU A 720 -0.10 34.43 -31.18
N LYS A 721 0.59 35.05 -32.12
CA LYS A 721 1.88 34.59 -32.63
C LYS A 721 2.86 34.64 -31.45
N LEU A 722 3.04 33.51 -30.74
CA LEU A 722 3.94 33.40 -29.60
C LEU A 722 5.39 33.78 -29.90
N ASN A 723 5.78 33.83 -31.19
CA ASN A 723 7.13 34.17 -31.62
C ASN A 723 7.52 35.64 -31.42
N GLU A 724 6.58 36.54 -31.10
CA GLU A 724 6.86 37.97 -30.90
C GLU A 724 6.85 38.42 -29.42
N ILE A 725 6.44 37.52 -28.49
CA ILE A 725 6.45 37.87 -27.07
C ILE A 725 7.73 37.30 -26.45
N LYS A 726 8.72 38.14 -26.27
CA LYS A 726 9.89 37.85 -25.43
C LYS A 726 9.43 37.85 -23.99
N ILE A 727 9.00 36.68 -23.48
CA ILE A 727 8.69 36.51 -22.08
C ILE A 727 10.03 36.28 -21.35
N GLU A 728 10.58 37.32 -20.78
CA GLU A 728 11.68 37.17 -19.83
C GLU A 728 11.11 36.62 -18.51
N THR A 729 11.42 35.36 -18.22
CA THR A 729 11.04 34.72 -16.96
C THR A 729 11.84 35.31 -15.79
N GLU A 730 11.33 35.20 -14.59
CA GLU A 730 12.05 35.62 -13.36
C GLU A 730 13.39 34.90 -13.24
N PHE A 731 13.44 33.65 -13.61
CA PHE A 731 14.66 32.84 -13.64
C PHE A 731 15.74 33.48 -14.53
N LEU A 732 15.40 33.88 -15.73
CA LEU A 732 16.33 34.56 -16.64
C LEU A 732 16.75 35.93 -16.10
N LYS A 733 15.83 36.69 -15.50
CA LYS A 733 16.17 38.00 -14.92
C LYS A 733 17.17 37.88 -13.78
N VAL A 734 16.98 36.94 -12.87
CA VAL A 734 17.88 36.68 -11.75
C VAL A 734 19.22 36.15 -12.26
N LEU A 735 19.22 35.27 -13.28
CA LEU A 735 20.42 34.72 -13.86
C LEU A 735 21.29 35.85 -14.51
N LYS A 736 20.67 36.71 -15.30
CA LYS A 736 21.37 37.87 -15.97
C LYS A 736 21.86 38.91 -14.95
N LYS A 737 21.05 39.19 -13.91
CA LYS A 737 21.45 40.08 -12.81
C LYS A 737 22.70 39.55 -12.11
N ASN A 738 22.74 38.30 -11.80
CA ASN A 738 23.85 37.67 -11.08
C ASN A 738 25.10 37.48 -11.99
N HIS A 739 24.93 37.37 -13.28
CA HIS A 739 26.04 37.38 -14.21
C HIS A 739 26.78 38.75 -14.20
N SER A 740 26.05 39.87 -14.12
CA SER A 740 26.63 41.20 -14.03
C SER A 740 27.39 41.48 -12.74
N THR A 741 26.98 40.82 -11.62
CA THR A 741 27.66 40.94 -10.32
C THR A 741 28.77 39.91 -10.10
N GLY A 742 28.76 38.82 -10.88
CA GLY A 742 29.71 37.72 -10.73
C GLY A 742 29.40 36.76 -9.57
N GLU A 743 28.35 37.04 -8.76
CA GLU A 743 27.92 36.22 -7.62
C GLU A 743 26.60 35.52 -7.95
N TYR A 744 26.61 34.17 -7.97
CA TYR A 744 25.48 33.36 -8.34
C TYR A 744 24.74 32.75 -7.13
N ALA A 745 25.02 33.17 -5.91
CA ALA A 745 24.39 32.63 -4.73
C ALA A 745 22.86 32.85 -4.72
N GLU A 746 22.42 34.07 -5.06
CA GLU A 746 21.00 34.45 -5.13
C GLU A 746 20.24 33.62 -6.17
N PHE A 747 20.88 33.37 -7.34
CA PHE A 747 20.34 32.54 -8.39
C PHE A 747 20.10 31.07 -7.91
N PHE A 748 21.10 30.45 -7.27
CA PHE A 748 20.94 29.09 -6.79
C PHE A 748 19.93 28.99 -5.64
N ASN A 749 19.81 29.99 -4.79
CA ASN A 749 18.77 30.03 -3.76
C ASN A 749 17.38 30.10 -4.40
N PHE A 750 17.20 30.93 -5.41
CA PHE A 750 15.96 30.97 -6.19
C PHE A 750 15.68 29.62 -6.91
N ALA A 751 16.67 29.03 -7.57
CA ALA A 751 16.51 27.74 -8.23
C ALA A 751 16.12 26.61 -7.27
N LYS A 752 16.58 26.64 -6.02
CA LYS A 752 16.20 25.69 -4.97
C LYS A 752 14.73 25.76 -4.56
N THR A 753 14.07 26.90 -4.71
CA THR A 753 12.64 27.04 -4.41
C THR A 753 11.76 26.41 -5.49
N LEU A 754 12.27 26.31 -6.73
CA LEU A 754 11.50 25.80 -7.86
C LEU A 754 11.29 24.28 -7.79
N ASN A 755 10.16 23.81 -8.32
CA ASN A 755 9.87 22.40 -8.50
C ASN A 755 10.62 21.81 -9.70
N PRO A 756 10.91 20.51 -9.75
CA PRO A 756 11.63 19.87 -10.85
C PRO A 756 11.01 20.12 -12.24
N SER A 757 9.68 20.16 -12.34
CA SER A 757 8.99 20.45 -13.60
C SER A 757 9.11 21.91 -14.01
N ALA A 758 9.18 22.86 -13.04
CA ALA A 758 9.42 24.26 -13.31
C ALA A 758 10.86 24.49 -13.80
N ILE A 759 11.85 23.82 -13.20
CA ILE A 759 13.25 23.86 -13.63
C ILE A 759 13.40 23.32 -15.07
N ASP A 760 12.74 22.21 -15.40
CA ASP A 760 12.73 21.68 -16.79
C ASP A 760 12.14 22.70 -17.78
N PHE A 761 11.05 23.36 -17.38
CA PHE A 761 10.42 24.39 -18.19
C PHE A 761 11.34 25.60 -18.40
N GLU A 762 11.92 26.13 -17.32
CA GLU A 762 12.81 27.26 -17.33
C GLU A 762 14.08 26.97 -18.14
N LEU A 763 14.67 25.81 -18.02
CA LEU A 763 15.82 25.39 -18.81
C LEU A 763 15.47 25.29 -20.30
N ARG A 764 14.28 24.85 -20.68
CA ARG A 764 13.83 24.78 -22.10
C ARG A 764 13.49 26.15 -22.69
N THR A 765 13.22 27.14 -21.85
CA THR A 765 12.93 28.51 -22.31
C THR A 765 14.18 29.38 -22.55
N LEU A 766 15.39 28.86 -22.23
CA LEU A 766 16.63 29.56 -22.54
C LEU A 766 16.73 29.86 -24.06
N SER A 767 16.95 31.13 -24.41
CA SER A 767 16.96 31.53 -25.79
C SER A 767 18.20 31.02 -26.53
N LEU A 768 17.99 30.58 -27.76
CA LEU A 768 19.08 30.16 -28.66
C LEU A 768 19.58 31.33 -29.50
N ASP A 769 18.96 32.52 -29.37
CA ASP A 769 19.32 33.74 -30.07
C ASP A 769 20.57 34.37 -29.46
N ASN A 770 21.14 35.36 -30.08
CA ASN A 770 22.32 36.14 -29.64
C ASN A 770 23.54 35.27 -29.28
N ASN A 771 23.96 34.39 -30.19
CA ASN A 771 25.20 33.59 -30.04
C ASN A 771 25.18 32.72 -28.76
N PHE A 772 24.01 32.20 -28.36
CA PHE A 772 23.84 31.32 -27.19
C PHE A 772 24.22 31.99 -25.84
N GLU A 773 23.98 33.31 -25.74
CA GLU A 773 24.38 34.08 -24.54
C GLU A 773 23.76 33.51 -23.25
N ASP A 774 22.46 33.22 -23.26
CA ASP A 774 21.77 32.69 -22.09
C ASP A 774 22.32 31.29 -21.65
N LEU A 775 22.71 30.44 -22.61
CA LEU A 775 23.35 29.15 -22.33
C LEU A 775 24.75 29.33 -21.73
N ARG A 776 25.51 30.31 -22.22
CA ARG A 776 26.85 30.62 -21.69
C ARG A 776 26.77 31.11 -20.24
N VAL A 777 25.84 32.04 -19.97
CA VAL A 777 25.63 32.58 -18.62
C VAL A 777 25.23 31.48 -17.64
N PHE A 778 24.39 30.54 -18.08
CA PHE A 778 24.03 29.38 -17.24
C PHE A 778 25.21 28.46 -16.99
N LEU A 779 26.03 28.15 -17.99
CA LEU A 779 27.26 27.36 -17.84
C LEU A 779 28.27 28.04 -16.91
N ASP A 780 28.40 29.37 -16.97
CA ASP A 780 29.26 30.15 -16.09
C ASP A 780 28.76 30.11 -14.64
N ALA A 781 27.43 30.11 -14.43
CA ALA A 781 26.84 29.92 -13.10
C ALA A 781 27.18 28.53 -12.53
N ILE A 782 27.01 27.45 -13.31
CA ILE A 782 27.37 26.10 -12.95
C ILE A 782 28.86 26.00 -12.61
N LYS A 783 29.72 26.56 -13.44
CA LYS A 783 31.18 26.60 -13.23
C LYS A 783 31.56 27.30 -11.93
N SER A 784 30.96 28.45 -11.65
CA SER A 784 31.19 29.21 -10.42
C SER A 784 30.77 28.34 -9.17
N ARG A 785 29.61 27.63 -9.24
CA ARG A 785 29.16 26.82 -8.14
C ARG A 785 30.02 25.58 -7.93
N LEU A 786 30.50 24.91 -9.00
CA LEU A 786 31.45 23.82 -8.91
C LEU A 786 32.77 24.27 -8.25
N LYS A 787 33.29 25.42 -8.61
CA LYS A 787 34.50 25.99 -7.98
C LYS A 787 34.32 26.27 -6.48
N SER A 788 33.13 26.69 -6.08
CA SER A 788 32.78 26.92 -4.67
C SER A 788 32.55 25.63 -3.86
N LYS A 789 32.49 24.47 -4.53
CA LYS A 789 32.28 23.13 -3.94
C LYS A 789 31.00 22.98 -3.09
N LYS A 790 30.02 23.85 -3.30
CA LYS A 790 28.74 23.85 -2.61
C LYS A 790 27.67 23.20 -3.49
N ASP A 791 26.72 22.49 -2.86
CA ASP A 791 25.57 21.84 -3.53
C ASP A 791 25.98 20.87 -4.66
N PHE A 792 26.97 20.05 -4.44
CA PHE A 792 27.61 19.27 -5.49
C PHE A 792 26.63 18.39 -6.28
N GLU A 793 25.79 17.59 -5.60
CA GLU A 793 24.81 16.68 -6.23
C GLU A 793 23.73 17.44 -7.01
N LEU A 794 23.31 18.61 -6.51
CA LEU A 794 22.30 19.45 -7.17
C LEU A 794 22.85 20.03 -8.48
N VAL A 795 24.08 20.52 -8.44
CA VAL A 795 24.76 21.07 -9.62
C VAL A 795 24.95 19.97 -10.68
N GLN A 796 25.29 18.74 -10.26
CA GLN A 796 25.39 17.59 -11.16
C GLN A 796 24.04 17.26 -11.80
N ALA A 797 22.95 17.29 -11.06
CA ALA A 797 21.61 17.04 -11.58
C ALA A 797 21.19 18.10 -12.60
N TYR A 798 21.48 19.38 -12.33
CA TYR A 798 21.20 20.48 -13.26
C TYR A 798 22.06 20.38 -14.53
N LEU A 799 23.34 20.09 -14.40
CA LEU A 799 24.23 19.90 -15.53
C LEU A 799 23.80 18.72 -16.40
N ASN A 800 23.48 17.59 -15.80
CA ASN A 800 22.99 16.41 -16.53
C ASN A 800 21.69 16.71 -17.29
N HIS A 801 20.75 17.40 -16.66
CA HIS A 801 19.49 17.76 -17.29
C HIS A 801 19.68 18.76 -18.43
N PHE A 802 20.53 19.76 -18.23
CA PHE A 802 20.91 20.74 -19.26
C PHE A 802 21.59 20.07 -20.48
N LEU A 803 22.53 19.16 -20.23
CA LEU A 803 23.20 18.43 -21.32
C LEU A 803 22.23 17.48 -22.06
N LYS A 804 21.23 16.93 -21.41
CA LYS A 804 20.18 16.15 -22.09
C LYS A 804 19.32 17.00 -23.04
N ILE A 805 19.08 18.26 -22.68
CA ILE A 805 18.28 19.19 -23.52
C ILE A 805 19.09 19.76 -24.67
N TYR A 806 20.29 20.21 -24.39
CA TYR A 806 21.09 21.00 -25.32
C TYR A 806 22.34 20.28 -25.87
N GLY A 807 22.55 19.01 -25.59
CA GLY A 807 23.72 18.25 -25.97
C GLY A 807 24.00 18.27 -27.48
N ASP A 808 22.97 18.11 -28.31
CA ASP A 808 23.06 18.12 -29.77
C ASP A 808 23.46 19.50 -30.31
N ILE A 809 22.91 20.57 -29.70
CA ILE A 809 23.21 21.97 -30.09
C ILE A 809 24.63 22.30 -29.70
N ILE A 810 25.08 21.86 -28.54
CA ILE A 810 26.43 22.08 -28.03
C ILE A 810 27.47 21.38 -28.92
N SER A 811 27.19 20.14 -29.34
CA SER A 811 28.07 19.38 -30.20
C SER A 811 28.19 19.98 -31.58
N GLY A 812 27.12 20.62 -32.09
CA GLY A 812 27.11 21.30 -33.37
C GLY A 812 27.81 22.67 -33.35
N ASN A 813 27.95 23.32 -32.18
CA ASN A 813 28.53 24.68 -32.05
C ASN A 813 29.74 24.69 -31.09
N HIS A 814 30.66 23.75 -31.29
CA HIS A 814 31.83 23.59 -30.45
C HIS A 814 32.76 24.81 -30.38
N GLU A 815 32.82 25.62 -31.44
CA GLU A 815 33.64 26.81 -31.48
C GLU A 815 33.20 27.90 -30.48
N LEU A 816 31.89 28.00 -30.20
CA LEU A 816 31.36 29.03 -29.32
C LEU A 816 31.23 28.59 -27.85
N LEU A 817 30.90 27.32 -27.62
CA LEU A 817 30.58 26.78 -26.28
C LEU A 817 31.63 25.81 -25.75
N GLY A 818 32.52 25.31 -26.62
CA GLY A 818 33.53 24.28 -26.28
C GLY A 818 34.46 24.67 -25.15
N SER A 819 34.96 25.90 -25.14
CA SER A 819 35.89 26.41 -24.13
C SER A 819 35.27 26.42 -22.70
N ASN A 820 33.99 26.75 -22.60
CA ASN A 820 33.28 26.73 -21.31
C ASN A 820 33.05 25.31 -20.82
N ILE A 821 32.71 24.41 -21.71
CA ILE A 821 32.48 22.99 -21.38
C ILE A 821 33.79 22.30 -21.00
N GLU A 822 34.87 22.50 -21.71
CA GLU A 822 36.19 21.96 -21.35
C GLU A 822 36.64 22.45 -19.96
N SER A 823 36.39 23.70 -19.67
CA SER A 823 36.68 24.28 -18.38
C SER A 823 35.84 23.62 -17.24
N ILE A 824 34.56 23.40 -17.48
CA ILE A 824 33.66 22.68 -16.53
C ILE A 824 34.11 21.20 -16.39
N LEU A 825 34.46 20.54 -17.49
CA LEU A 825 34.97 19.16 -17.48
C LEU A 825 36.25 19.01 -16.66
N ASN A 826 37.17 19.96 -16.76
CA ASN A 826 38.40 19.95 -15.98
C ASN A 826 38.16 20.14 -14.50
N GLU A 827 37.29 21.06 -14.09
CA GLU A 827 36.89 21.24 -12.69
C GLU A 827 36.12 19.99 -12.16
N HIS A 828 35.24 19.44 -12.97
CA HIS A 828 34.50 18.24 -12.63
C HIS A 828 35.42 17.03 -12.43
N LYS A 829 36.38 16.76 -13.33
CA LYS A 829 37.37 15.68 -13.16
C LYS A 829 38.18 15.86 -11.90
N LYS A 830 38.61 17.07 -11.60
CA LYS A 830 39.38 17.40 -10.40
C LYS A 830 38.61 17.08 -9.11
N GLU A 831 37.34 17.44 -9.05
CA GLU A 831 36.53 17.18 -7.86
C GLU A 831 36.17 15.69 -7.74
N TRP A 832 35.92 14.98 -8.84
CA TRP A 832 35.68 13.55 -8.83
C TRP A 832 36.93 12.73 -8.43
N SER A 833 38.09 13.05 -8.95
CA SER A 833 39.32 12.37 -8.51
C SER A 833 39.56 12.53 -7.02
N ARG A 834 39.19 13.67 -6.47
CA ARG A 834 39.28 13.93 -5.03
C ARG A 834 38.26 13.15 -4.21
N ILE A 835 36.99 13.03 -4.67
CA ILE A 835 36.01 12.17 -4.03
C ILE A 835 36.48 10.71 -4.03
N ASP A 836 37.05 10.27 -5.13
CA ASP A 836 37.59 8.93 -5.30
C ASP A 836 38.77 8.68 -4.32
N GLU A 837 39.70 9.62 -4.21
CA GLU A 837 40.76 9.58 -3.20
C GLU A 837 40.22 9.49 -1.77
N LEU A 838 39.17 10.27 -1.42
CA LEU A 838 38.55 10.22 -0.11
C LEU A 838 37.83 8.88 0.16
N LEU A 839 37.16 8.32 -0.83
CA LEU A 839 36.54 6.99 -0.75
C LEU A 839 37.59 5.89 -0.54
N HIS A 840 38.70 5.93 -1.29
CA HIS A 840 39.81 5.00 -1.13
C HIS A 840 40.54 5.14 0.22
N TYR A 841 40.61 6.36 0.77
CA TYR A 841 41.25 6.59 2.08
C TYR A 841 40.39 6.05 3.24
N ASN A 842 39.05 6.05 3.08
CA ASN A 842 38.11 5.55 4.11
C ASN A 842 37.85 4.04 4.00
N ASN A 843 38.22 3.38 2.91
CA ASN A 843 38.25 1.93 2.76
C ASN A 843 39.63 1.40 3.16
#